data_465929557294a20fd9c56fbaa788ded5
#
_entry.id   465929557294a20fd9c56fbaa788ded5
#
_cell.length_a   1.000
_cell.length_b   1.000
_cell.length_c   1.000
_cell.angle_alpha   90.00
_cell.angle_beta   90.00
_cell.angle_gamma   90.00
#
_symmetry.space_group_name_H-M   'P 1'
#
loop_
_entity.id
_entity.type
_entity.pdbx_description
1 polymer ?
#
loop_
_entity_poly.entity_id
_entity_poly.type
_entity_poly.pdbx_seq_one_letter_code
_entity_poly.pdbx_strand_id
1 'polypeptide(L)'
;EHADGSVTQSQFDAVGRLRTQTDAAGRTTEYSPDVVTGLITRITTPDGRASAFYYNHHSQLTSATGPDGLEIRREYDEWGRLIQETAPDGDIIRYRYDNPHSDLPCATEDATGSRKTMTWSRYGQLLSFTDCSGYVTRYDHDRFGQMTAVHREEGLSQYRAYDSRGQLIAVKDTQGHETRYEYNAAGDLTAVIAPDGSRNGTQYDAWGKAIRTTQGELTRSMEYDAAGRVIRLTSENGSHTTFRYDVLDRLIQETGFDGRTQRYHHDLTGKLIRSEDEGLVTHWHYDEADRLTHRTVNGETAEQWQYDKRGWLTDISHLSEGHRVTVHYRYDEKGRLTGERQTVHHPQPEALLWQHETRHAYNAQGLANRCIPDSLPAVEWLTYGSGWLAGMKLGDTPLVDFTRDRLHRETLRRFGRYELTTAYTPAGQLQSQHLNSLQYDRDYTWNDNGELIRISSPRQTRSYSYSTTGRLTGVHTTAANLDIRIPYATDPAGNRLPDPELHPDSTLSMWPDNRIARDAHYLYRYDRYGRLTEKTDLIPEGGIRTDDERTHRYHYDSQHRLVHYTRTQYAEPLVESRYLYDPLGRRVAKRVWRRERDLTGWMSLSRKPEVTWYGWDGDRLTTIQNDRSRIQTIYQPGSFTPLIRVETATGELAKTQRRSLADTLQQSGGEDGGSVVFPPVLVQMLDRLESEILADRVSEESRRWLASCGLTVAQMQSQMDPVYTPARKIHLYHCDHRGLPLALISTEGATEWCAEYDEWGNLLNEENPHQLQQLIRLPGQQYDEESGLYYNRHRYYDPLQGRYITQDPIGLKGGWNFYQYPLNPISEIDPQGLNPLILGVVALMSCGLFSSGGVIQSGQQRRDQYGRKVNPEADKLTDEHKSGVNPGGNCSPQNLSDLQNEKNRLCNQSRACAPQMLRKEILRRYEINLACASVRKQINNQCFGGGDKAHMEEENKAYKTAADCSGLIK
;
A
#
# COMPACT_ATOMS: atom_id res chain seq x y z
N GLU A 1 -2.37 -18.33 35.14
CA GLU A 1 -3.72 -18.74 34.69
C GLU A 1 -4.44 -17.51 34.12
N HIS A 2 -5.06 -17.65 32.94
CA HIS A 2 -5.83 -16.63 32.28
C HIS A 2 -7.32 -16.74 32.59
N ALA A 3 -8.08 -15.71 32.26
CA ALA A 3 -9.51 -15.66 32.56
C ALA A 3 -10.35 -16.78 31.87
N ASP A 4 -9.84 -17.35 30.78
CA ASP A 4 -10.44 -18.49 30.08
C ASP A 4 -10.01 -19.85 30.64
N GLY A 5 -9.22 -19.87 31.73
CA GLY A 5 -8.66 -21.05 32.34
C GLY A 5 -7.42 -21.62 31.67
N SER A 6 -6.94 -21.03 30.59
CA SER A 6 -5.69 -21.43 29.97
C SER A 6 -4.48 -21.00 30.83
N VAL A 7 -3.39 -21.73 30.70
CA VAL A 7 -2.21 -21.54 31.55
C VAL A 7 -0.96 -21.35 30.72
N THR A 8 -0.20 -20.31 31.04
CA THR A 8 1.19 -20.15 30.58
C THR A 8 2.15 -20.45 31.70
N GLN A 9 3.26 -21.09 31.38
CA GLN A 9 4.23 -21.56 32.39
C GLN A 9 5.63 -21.03 32.07
N SER A 10 6.37 -20.71 33.11
CA SER A 10 7.78 -20.31 33.00
C SER A 10 8.62 -21.11 33.97
N GLN A 11 9.77 -21.59 33.50
CA GLN A 11 10.74 -22.29 34.33
C GLN A 11 12.01 -21.48 34.42
N PHE A 12 12.59 -21.47 35.61
CA PHE A 12 13.80 -20.69 35.93
C PHE A 12 14.89 -21.64 36.43
N ASP A 13 16.14 -21.25 36.28
CA ASP A 13 17.26 -21.94 36.87
C ASP A 13 17.41 -21.61 38.35
N ALA A 14 18.40 -22.21 39.00
CA ALA A 14 18.64 -22.06 40.44
C ALA A 14 18.98 -20.62 40.87
N VAL A 15 19.38 -19.75 39.95
CA VAL A 15 19.67 -18.34 40.20
C VAL A 15 18.57 -17.41 39.68
N GLY A 16 17.42 -17.94 39.30
CA GLY A 16 16.25 -17.16 38.90
C GLY A 16 16.25 -16.68 37.43
N ARG A 17 17.09 -17.24 36.57
CA ARG A 17 17.10 -16.88 35.14
C ARG A 17 16.11 -17.74 34.36
N LEU A 18 15.36 -17.10 33.47
CA LEU A 18 14.38 -17.79 32.61
C LEU A 18 15.06 -18.82 31.69
N ARG A 19 14.58 -20.06 31.75
CA ARG A 19 15.06 -21.18 30.92
C ARG A 19 14.05 -21.62 29.88
N THR A 20 12.79 -21.68 30.23
CA THR A 20 11.72 -22.07 29.32
C THR A 20 10.47 -21.25 29.56
N GLN A 21 9.72 -21.03 28.52
CA GLN A 21 8.39 -20.44 28.57
C GLN A 21 7.46 -21.27 27.71
N THR A 22 6.41 -21.78 28.31
CA THR A 22 5.38 -22.59 27.63
C THR A 22 4.13 -21.76 27.50
N ASP A 23 3.62 -21.62 26.26
CA ASP A 23 2.40 -20.90 25.98
C ASP A 23 1.14 -21.72 26.34
N ALA A 24 -0.04 -21.10 26.19
CA ALA A 24 -1.31 -21.73 26.49
C ALA A 24 -1.63 -22.96 25.63
N ALA A 25 -0.99 -23.09 24.45
CA ALA A 25 -1.11 -24.27 23.60
C ALA A 25 -0.11 -25.38 23.92
N GLY A 26 0.71 -25.21 24.96
CA GLY A 26 1.72 -26.20 25.39
C GLY A 26 3.02 -26.14 24.59
N ARG A 27 3.23 -25.12 23.76
CA ARG A 27 4.47 -24.96 22.99
C ARG A 27 5.52 -24.25 23.83
N THR A 28 6.75 -24.75 23.78
CA THR A 28 7.83 -24.28 24.64
C THR A 28 8.89 -23.55 23.86
N THR A 29 9.23 -22.34 24.32
CA THR A 29 10.40 -21.58 23.91
C THR A 29 11.51 -21.76 24.93
N GLU A 30 12.71 -22.08 24.48
CA GLU A 30 13.88 -22.31 25.35
C GLU A 30 14.83 -21.09 25.28
N TYR A 31 15.36 -20.74 26.43
CA TYR A 31 16.33 -19.64 26.61
C TYR A 31 17.62 -20.18 27.17
N SER A 32 18.74 -19.83 26.56
CA SER A 32 20.08 -20.23 27.02
C SER A 32 20.83 -18.98 27.49
N PRO A 33 20.85 -18.69 28.80
CA PRO A 33 21.66 -17.64 29.36
C PRO A 33 23.14 -18.07 29.48
N ASP A 34 24.06 -17.13 29.30
CA ASP A 34 25.47 -17.31 29.59
C ASP A 34 25.66 -17.56 31.09
N VAL A 35 26.52 -18.50 31.42
CA VAL A 35 26.71 -18.96 32.80
C VAL A 35 27.28 -17.85 33.70
N VAL A 36 28.14 -16.98 33.17
CA VAL A 36 28.82 -15.93 33.94
C VAL A 36 28.00 -14.64 33.96
N THR A 37 27.60 -14.16 32.80
CA THR A 37 26.94 -12.86 32.64
C THR A 37 25.44 -12.91 32.84
N GLY A 38 24.84 -14.07 32.63
CA GLY A 38 23.39 -14.25 32.64
C GLY A 38 22.68 -13.69 31.38
N LEU A 39 23.42 -13.16 30.43
CA LEU A 39 22.87 -12.65 29.21
C LEU A 39 22.38 -13.80 28.31
N ILE A 40 21.24 -13.59 27.64
CA ILE A 40 20.69 -14.58 26.72
C ILE A 40 21.59 -14.68 25.48
N THR A 41 22.14 -15.88 25.26
CA THR A 41 22.98 -16.16 24.10
C THR A 41 22.25 -16.92 23.00
N ARG A 42 21.14 -17.59 23.34
CA ARG A 42 20.34 -18.34 22.39
C ARG A 42 18.88 -18.39 22.83
N ILE A 43 18.00 -18.29 21.85
CA ILE A 43 16.56 -18.52 22.01
C ILE A 43 16.15 -19.56 20.97
N THR A 44 15.56 -20.68 21.42
CA THR A 44 15.03 -21.72 20.53
C THR A 44 13.53 -21.67 20.56
N THR A 45 12.89 -21.48 19.42
CA THR A 45 11.44 -21.45 19.25
C THR A 45 10.85 -22.86 19.24
N PRO A 46 9.53 -23.03 19.46
CA PRO A 46 8.89 -24.35 19.50
C PRO A 46 9.09 -25.21 18.24
N ASP A 47 9.29 -24.58 17.08
CA ASP A 47 9.60 -25.25 15.81
C ASP A 47 11.07 -25.66 15.66
N GLY A 48 11.89 -25.47 16.67
CA GLY A 48 13.30 -25.86 16.72
C GLY A 48 14.28 -24.87 16.08
N ARG A 49 13.80 -23.76 15.52
CA ARG A 49 14.68 -22.71 14.98
C ARG A 49 15.25 -21.88 16.12
N ALA A 50 16.46 -21.37 15.93
CA ALA A 50 17.16 -20.65 16.95
C ALA A 50 17.67 -19.28 16.50
N SER A 51 17.66 -18.33 17.45
CA SER A 51 18.35 -17.06 17.36
C SER A 51 19.57 -17.08 18.26
N ALA A 52 20.69 -16.52 17.83
CA ALA A 52 21.94 -16.43 18.60
C ALA A 52 22.31 -14.98 18.86
N PHE A 53 22.88 -14.70 20.02
CA PHE A 53 23.25 -13.37 20.47
C PHE A 53 24.67 -13.36 21.01
N TYR A 54 25.45 -12.35 20.63
CA TYR A 54 26.83 -12.18 21.06
C TYR A 54 27.01 -10.81 21.69
N TYR A 55 27.83 -10.71 22.70
CA TYR A 55 28.02 -9.50 23.48
C TYR A 55 29.53 -9.20 23.65
N ASN A 56 29.85 -7.93 23.81
CA ASN A 56 31.17 -7.50 24.16
C ASN A 56 31.36 -7.61 25.70
N HIS A 57 32.56 -7.29 26.18
CA HIS A 57 32.92 -7.33 27.61
C HIS A 57 32.16 -6.29 28.46
N HIS A 58 31.50 -5.31 27.85
CA HIS A 58 30.60 -4.37 28.50
C HIS A 58 29.12 -4.80 28.47
N SER A 59 28.85 -6.05 28.08
CA SER A 59 27.51 -6.64 28.00
C SER A 59 26.63 -5.95 26.95
N GLN A 60 27.20 -5.34 25.94
CA GLN A 60 26.49 -4.73 24.82
C GLN A 60 26.40 -5.72 23.68
N LEU A 61 25.22 -5.78 23.01
CA LEU A 61 24.97 -6.67 21.89
C LEU A 61 25.82 -6.25 20.68
N THR A 62 26.72 -7.13 20.25
CA THR A 62 27.57 -6.92 19.06
C THR A 62 27.04 -7.63 17.83
N SER A 63 26.34 -8.75 18.02
CA SER A 63 25.76 -9.51 16.91
C SER A 63 24.50 -10.22 17.35
N ALA A 64 23.53 -10.30 16.46
CA ALA A 64 22.35 -11.13 16.63
C ALA A 64 22.04 -11.81 15.30
N THR A 65 21.94 -13.14 15.33
CA THR A 65 21.56 -13.96 14.17
C THR A 65 20.15 -14.47 14.38
N GLY A 66 19.25 -14.19 13.43
CA GLY A 66 17.88 -14.65 13.48
C GLY A 66 17.70 -16.12 13.05
N PRO A 67 16.49 -16.67 13.19
CA PRO A 67 16.17 -18.04 12.77
C PRO A 67 16.35 -18.30 11.26
N ASP A 68 16.34 -17.24 10.45
CA ASP A 68 16.58 -17.26 9.01
C ASP A 68 18.07 -17.23 8.63
N GLY A 69 18.97 -17.16 9.62
CA GLY A 69 20.42 -17.10 9.44
C GLY A 69 20.96 -15.71 9.10
N LEU A 70 20.11 -14.69 9.09
CA LEU A 70 20.52 -13.31 8.85
C LEU A 70 21.05 -12.67 10.12
N GLU A 71 22.10 -11.87 9.98
CA GLU A 71 22.85 -11.31 11.10
C GLU A 71 22.78 -9.79 11.12
N ILE A 72 22.54 -9.23 12.31
CA ILE A 72 22.71 -7.81 12.62
C ILE A 72 24.00 -7.67 13.39
N ARG A 73 24.85 -6.71 13.03
CA ARG A 73 26.08 -6.40 13.75
C ARG A 73 26.08 -4.98 14.26
N ARG A 74 26.70 -4.76 15.42
CA ARG A 74 26.82 -3.46 16.08
C ARG A 74 28.24 -3.25 16.60
N GLU A 75 28.74 -2.04 16.40
CA GLU A 75 30.01 -1.60 16.91
C GLU A 75 29.81 -0.39 17.82
N TYR A 76 30.62 -0.31 18.87
CA TYR A 76 30.54 0.71 19.90
C TYR A 76 31.88 1.41 20.11
N ASP A 77 31.85 2.66 20.54
CA ASP A 77 33.04 3.41 20.90
C ASP A 77 33.48 3.12 22.35
N GLU A 78 34.56 3.78 22.78
CA GLU A 78 35.12 3.66 24.14
C GLU A 78 34.13 4.05 25.23
N TRP A 79 33.16 4.91 24.92
CA TRP A 79 32.14 5.37 25.87
C TRP A 79 30.90 4.49 25.85
N GLY A 80 30.87 3.43 25.04
CA GLY A 80 29.73 2.53 24.88
C GLY A 80 28.63 3.05 23.99
N ARG A 81 28.88 4.04 23.15
CA ARG A 81 27.90 4.59 22.20
C ARG A 81 27.97 3.82 20.89
N LEU A 82 26.80 3.59 20.25
CA LEU A 82 26.71 2.93 18.97
C LEU A 82 27.34 3.80 17.86
N ILE A 83 28.36 3.29 17.19
CA ILE A 83 29.04 3.98 16.08
C ILE A 83 28.71 3.37 14.71
N GLN A 84 28.34 2.10 14.68
CA GLN A 84 27.97 1.42 13.44
C GLN A 84 26.96 0.32 13.69
N GLU A 85 25.97 0.23 12.80
CA GLU A 85 25.04 -0.89 12.74
C GLU A 85 25.03 -1.43 11.31
N THR A 86 25.22 -2.74 11.17
CA THR A 86 25.08 -3.45 9.89
C THR A 86 23.80 -4.25 9.91
N ALA A 87 22.86 -3.93 9.01
CA ALA A 87 21.61 -4.63 8.86
C ALA A 87 21.81 -6.02 8.22
N PRO A 88 20.81 -6.93 8.32
CA PRO A 88 20.90 -8.27 7.72
C PRO A 88 21.11 -8.28 6.20
N ASP A 89 20.66 -7.26 5.48
CA ASP A 89 20.86 -7.06 4.05
C ASP A 89 22.26 -6.50 3.71
N GLY A 90 23.07 -6.21 4.72
CA GLY A 90 24.41 -5.66 4.59
C GLY A 90 24.47 -4.13 4.56
N ASP A 91 23.35 -3.46 4.71
CA ASP A 91 23.27 -2.00 4.81
C ASP A 91 23.94 -1.52 6.09
N ILE A 92 24.78 -0.50 5.97
CA ILE A 92 25.56 0.03 7.09
C ILE A 92 25.09 1.44 7.40
N ILE A 93 24.78 1.68 8.68
CA ILE A 93 24.51 3.00 9.23
C ILE A 93 25.62 3.34 10.21
N ARG A 94 26.23 4.51 10.04
CA ARG A 94 27.29 5.01 10.93
C ARG A 94 26.80 6.22 11.69
N TYR A 95 27.24 6.32 12.96
CA TYR A 95 26.90 7.40 13.86
C TYR A 95 28.18 8.09 14.30
N ARG A 96 28.18 9.43 14.33
CA ARG A 96 29.30 10.23 14.82
C ARG A 96 28.85 11.11 15.98
N TYR A 97 29.77 11.33 16.90
CA TYR A 97 29.55 12.11 18.11
C TYR A 97 30.63 13.16 18.24
N ASP A 98 30.27 14.38 18.57
CA ASP A 98 31.19 15.51 18.77
C ASP A 98 31.43 15.82 20.24
N ASN A 99 30.51 15.43 21.12
CA ASN A 99 30.60 15.66 22.55
C ASN A 99 30.80 14.33 23.29
N PRO A 100 31.94 14.12 23.97
CA PRO A 100 32.20 12.88 24.67
C PRO A 100 31.23 12.58 25.82
N HIS A 101 30.47 13.57 26.28
CA HIS A 101 29.49 13.43 27.35
C HIS A 101 28.05 13.30 26.87
N SER A 102 27.81 13.27 25.56
CA SER A 102 26.50 13.16 24.97
C SER A 102 26.33 11.85 24.20
N ASP A 103 25.21 11.18 24.41
CA ASP A 103 24.80 10.00 23.64
C ASP A 103 24.05 10.38 22.32
N LEU A 104 23.94 11.68 22.01
CA LEU A 104 23.26 12.18 20.82
C LEU A 104 24.25 12.32 19.65
N PRO A 105 23.99 11.69 18.50
CA PRO A 105 24.90 11.77 17.37
C PRO A 105 24.84 13.17 16.73
N CYS A 106 26.00 13.69 16.38
CA CYS A 106 26.09 14.92 15.57
C CYS A 106 25.96 14.66 14.07
N ALA A 107 26.20 13.42 13.65
CA ALA A 107 26.03 13.02 12.26
C ALA A 107 25.65 11.55 12.14
N THR A 108 24.89 11.25 11.08
CA THR A 108 24.61 9.87 10.65
C THR A 108 24.98 9.72 9.18
N GLU A 109 25.49 8.56 8.81
CA GLU A 109 25.78 8.18 7.43
C GLU A 109 25.01 6.91 7.10
N ASP A 110 24.19 6.96 6.08
CA ASP A 110 23.39 5.80 5.65
C ASP A 110 24.13 4.90 4.65
N ALA A 111 23.48 3.82 4.24
CA ALA A 111 24.06 2.83 3.32
C ALA A 111 24.42 3.39 1.94
N THR A 112 23.85 4.52 1.54
CA THR A 112 24.20 5.22 0.29
C THR A 112 25.50 6.02 0.40
N GLY A 113 26.08 6.13 1.60
CA GLY A 113 27.19 7.03 1.90
C GLY A 113 26.76 8.48 2.14
N SER A 114 25.45 8.74 2.16
CA SER A 114 24.90 10.07 2.40
C SER A 114 24.95 10.44 3.87
N ARG A 115 25.51 11.60 4.15
CA ARG A 115 25.73 12.09 5.51
C ARG A 115 24.70 13.17 5.85
N LYS A 116 24.10 13.01 7.04
CA LYS A 116 23.18 13.98 7.65
C LYS A 116 23.79 14.48 8.95
N THR A 117 23.62 15.74 9.25
CA THR A 117 24.19 16.36 10.46
C THR A 117 23.10 16.97 11.34
N MET A 118 23.34 16.95 12.63
CA MET A 118 22.41 17.44 13.65
C MET A 118 23.14 18.30 14.65
N THR A 119 22.50 19.37 15.10
CA THR A 119 22.98 20.17 16.22
C THR A 119 21.96 20.10 17.36
N TRP A 120 22.48 20.02 18.57
CA TRP A 120 21.69 19.82 19.78
C TRP A 120 21.90 20.93 20.79
N SER A 121 20.88 21.28 21.53
CA SER A 121 21.02 22.14 22.70
C SER A 121 21.68 21.36 23.82
N ARG A 122 22.14 22.11 24.85
CA ARG A 122 22.66 21.51 26.08
C ARG A 122 21.65 20.62 26.81
N TYR A 123 20.37 20.75 26.50
CA TYR A 123 19.30 19.95 27.08
C TYR A 123 18.86 18.76 26.19
N GLY A 124 19.59 18.50 25.10
CA GLY A 124 19.28 17.40 24.20
C GLY A 124 18.15 17.67 23.20
N GLN A 125 17.80 18.92 22.98
CA GLN A 125 16.81 19.32 21.99
C GLN A 125 17.46 19.51 20.63
N LEU A 126 16.83 19.01 19.56
CA LEU A 126 17.30 19.19 18.20
C LEU A 126 17.12 20.66 17.78
N LEU A 127 18.21 21.32 17.46
CA LEU A 127 18.22 22.71 17.01
C LEU A 127 18.23 22.82 15.49
N SER A 128 18.99 21.96 14.81
CA SER A 128 19.01 21.91 13.37
C SER A 128 19.28 20.50 12.84
N PHE A 129 18.77 20.24 11.68
CA PHE A 129 19.01 19.03 10.91
C PHE A 129 19.41 19.43 9.50
N THR A 130 20.58 18.97 9.05
CA THR A 130 21.07 19.19 7.69
C THR A 130 21.04 17.87 6.95
N ASP A 131 20.35 17.81 5.83
CA ASP A 131 20.24 16.60 5.03
C ASP A 131 21.54 16.35 4.21
N CYS A 132 21.53 15.25 3.46
CA CYS A 132 22.68 14.84 2.64
C CYS A 132 23.02 15.82 1.49
N SER A 133 22.10 16.71 1.13
CA SER A 133 22.29 17.74 0.11
C SER A 133 22.72 19.10 0.69
N GLY A 134 22.89 19.20 2.02
CA GLY A 134 23.25 20.43 2.70
C GLY A 134 22.07 21.34 3.02
N TYR A 135 20.82 20.86 2.87
CA TYR A 135 19.62 21.64 3.14
C TYR A 135 19.24 21.54 4.62
N VAL A 136 18.93 22.68 5.20
CA VAL A 136 18.79 22.83 6.66
C VAL A 136 17.35 23.00 7.10
N THR A 137 16.94 22.22 8.09
CA THR A 137 15.72 22.44 8.87
C THR A 137 16.12 22.92 10.26
N ARG A 138 15.51 23.99 10.74
CA ARG A 138 15.76 24.57 12.06
C ARG A 138 14.56 24.44 12.95
N TYR A 139 14.80 24.25 14.25
CA TYR A 139 13.77 24.03 15.24
C TYR A 139 13.93 25.05 16.36
N ASP A 140 12.85 25.78 16.66
CA ASP A 140 12.80 26.67 17.79
C ASP A 140 12.04 26.01 18.95
N HIS A 141 12.51 26.23 20.17
CA HIS A 141 11.91 25.70 21.39
C HIS A 141 11.65 26.84 22.38
N ASP A 142 10.62 26.70 23.19
CA ASP A 142 10.35 27.58 24.30
C ASP A 142 11.22 27.20 25.54
N ARG A 143 11.05 27.99 26.61
CA ARG A 143 11.75 27.74 27.88
C ARG A 143 11.42 26.39 28.54
N PHE A 144 10.32 25.76 28.16
CA PHE A 144 9.88 24.46 28.67
C PHE A 144 10.35 23.29 27.78
N GLY A 145 11.05 23.57 26.69
CA GLY A 145 11.54 22.57 25.77
C GLY A 145 10.52 22.15 24.71
N GLN A 146 9.40 22.83 24.61
CA GLN A 146 8.37 22.56 23.60
C GLN A 146 8.76 23.21 22.29
N MET A 147 8.58 22.48 21.18
CA MET A 147 8.89 22.97 19.84
C MET A 147 7.87 24.03 19.41
N THR A 148 8.31 25.25 19.22
CA THR A 148 7.46 26.39 18.84
C THR A 148 7.47 26.69 17.34
N ALA A 149 8.52 26.32 16.64
CA ALA A 149 8.61 26.54 15.21
C ALA A 149 9.52 25.49 14.53
N VAL A 150 9.18 25.20 13.28
CA VAL A 150 10.02 24.44 12.36
C VAL A 150 10.20 25.28 11.12
N HIS A 151 11.43 25.58 10.76
CA HIS A 151 11.81 26.34 9.58
C HIS A 151 12.53 25.44 8.58
N ARG A 152 11.91 25.23 7.44
CA ARG A 152 12.47 24.44 6.34
C ARG A 152 13.00 25.34 5.23
N GLU A 153 13.66 24.75 4.27
CA GLU A 153 14.06 25.43 3.04
C GLU A 153 12.87 25.99 2.28
N GLU A 154 13.10 26.82 1.28
CA GLU A 154 12.09 27.49 0.46
C GLU A 154 11.09 28.36 1.26
N GLY A 155 11.48 28.78 2.48
CA GLY A 155 10.64 29.57 3.35
C GLY A 155 9.45 28.84 3.97
N LEU A 156 9.38 27.52 3.86
CA LEU A 156 8.31 26.72 4.42
C LEU A 156 8.49 26.58 5.94
N SER A 157 7.60 27.20 6.70
CA SER A 157 7.65 27.23 8.17
C SER A 157 6.32 26.80 8.78
N GLN A 158 6.39 26.23 9.98
CA GLN A 158 5.23 25.87 10.79
C GLN A 158 5.46 26.40 12.20
N TYR A 159 4.44 26.98 12.79
CA TYR A 159 4.45 27.54 14.14
C TYR A 159 3.48 26.80 15.03
N ARG A 160 3.85 26.60 16.28
CA ARG A 160 3.06 25.91 17.31
C ARG A 160 2.95 26.77 18.56
N ALA A 161 1.76 26.76 19.14
CA ALA A 161 1.49 27.42 20.41
C ALA A 161 0.95 26.40 21.41
N TYR A 162 1.34 26.58 22.68
CA TYR A 162 0.97 25.68 23.78
C TYR A 162 0.33 26.45 24.92
N ASP A 163 -0.53 25.78 25.67
CA ASP A 163 -1.11 26.33 26.87
C ASP A 163 -0.18 26.15 28.10
N SER A 164 -0.61 26.60 29.27
CA SER A 164 0.14 26.49 30.52
C SER A 164 0.36 25.06 31.00
N ARG A 165 -0.35 24.08 30.43
CA ARG A 165 -0.22 22.64 30.70
C ARG A 165 0.66 21.93 29.70
N GLY A 166 1.19 22.63 28.70
CA GLY A 166 1.98 22.05 27.62
C GLY A 166 1.14 21.41 26.53
N GLN A 167 -0.14 21.67 26.46
CA GLN A 167 -1.02 21.14 25.41
C GLN A 167 -0.96 22.04 24.20
N LEU A 168 -0.90 21.43 22.99
CA LEU A 168 -0.90 22.14 21.73
C LEU A 168 -2.26 22.81 21.48
N ILE A 169 -2.30 24.14 21.43
CA ILE A 169 -3.54 24.90 21.21
C ILE A 169 -3.65 25.49 19.82
N ALA A 170 -2.55 25.66 19.08
CA ALA A 170 -2.59 26.18 17.73
C ALA A 170 -1.42 25.68 16.89
N VAL A 171 -1.68 25.49 15.61
CA VAL A 171 -0.68 25.27 14.55
C VAL A 171 -0.94 26.25 13.43
N LYS A 172 0.08 26.97 13.01
CA LYS A 172 -0.01 28.00 11.96
C LYS A 172 0.99 27.68 10.85
N ASP A 173 0.57 27.80 9.60
CA ASP A 173 1.44 27.66 8.45
C ASP A 173 2.19 28.96 8.09
N THR A 174 2.99 28.92 7.02
CA THR A 174 3.75 30.08 6.54
C THR A 174 2.84 31.25 6.13
N GLN A 175 1.64 30.97 5.64
CA GLN A 175 0.68 31.99 5.19
C GLN A 175 -0.22 32.53 6.32
N GLY A 176 -0.08 32.00 7.52
CA GLY A 176 -0.85 32.39 8.68
C GLY A 176 -2.18 31.65 8.88
N HIS A 177 -2.43 30.60 8.10
CA HIS A 177 -3.60 29.75 8.32
C HIS A 177 -3.43 28.98 9.62
N GLU A 178 -4.40 29.14 10.53
CA GLU A 178 -4.31 28.63 11.89
C GLU A 178 -5.37 27.58 12.16
N THR A 179 -4.93 26.41 12.63
CA THR A 179 -5.78 25.38 13.21
C THR A 179 -5.67 25.45 14.72
N ARG A 180 -6.80 25.49 15.43
CA ARG A 180 -6.87 25.58 16.90
C ARG A 180 -7.38 24.30 17.51
N TYR A 181 -6.91 24.05 18.73
CA TYR A 181 -7.25 22.86 19.51
C TYR A 181 -7.78 23.29 20.89
N GLU A 182 -8.88 22.68 21.31
CA GLU A 182 -9.47 22.90 22.63
C GLU A 182 -9.46 21.60 23.43
N TYR A 183 -9.25 21.74 24.74
CA TYR A 183 -9.17 20.61 25.67
C TYR A 183 -10.11 20.81 26.85
N ASN A 184 -10.57 19.68 27.43
CA ASN A 184 -11.30 19.74 28.70
C ASN A 184 -10.31 19.77 29.89
N ALA A 185 -10.85 19.83 31.10
CA ALA A 185 -10.04 19.87 32.32
C ALA A 185 -9.18 18.60 32.52
N ALA A 186 -9.57 17.46 31.95
CA ALA A 186 -8.84 16.20 31.99
C ALA A 186 -7.71 16.13 30.96
N GLY A 187 -7.64 17.07 30.03
CA GLY A 187 -6.65 17.09 28.95
C GLY A 187 -7.09 16.38 27.66
N ASP A 188 -8.34 15.97 27.56
CA ASP A 188 -8.88 15.36 26.35
C ASP A 188 -9.22 16.43 25.30
N LEU A 189 -8.91 16.17 24.05
CA LEU A 189 -9.18 17.06 22.92
C LEU A 189 -10.69 17.13 22.65
N THR A 190 -11.31 18.27 22.96
CA THR A 190 -12.77 18.47 22.79
C THR A 190 -13.14 19.10 21.48
N ALA A 191 -12.25 19.85 20.84
CA ALA A 191 -12.54 20.46 19.56
C ALA A 191 -11.26 20.72 18.74
N VAL A 192 -11.42 20.63 17.43
CA VAL A 192 -10.47 21.12 16.42
C VAL A 192 -11.20 22.17 15.59
N ILE A 193 -10.62 23.36 15.50
CA ILE A 193 -11.18 24.49 14.76
C ILE A 193 -10.29 24.74 13.55
N ALA A 194 -10.84 24.55 12.36
CA ALA A 194 -10.15 24.78 11.11
C ALA A 194 -9.93 26.28 10.83
N PRO A 195 -9.02 26.64 9.91
CA PRO A 195 -8.75 28.06 9.57
C PRO A 195 -9.97 28.86 9.12
N ASP A 196 -11.00 28.23 8.56
CA ASP A 196 -12.27 28.88 8.19
C ASP A 196 -13.25 29.05 9.37
N GLY A 197 -12.88 28.56 10.55
CA GLY A 197 -13.73 28.60 11.75
C GLY A 197 -14.65 27.39 11.90
N SER A 198 -14.67 26.44 10.96
CA SER A 198 -15.44 25.19 11.11
C SER A 198 -14.91 24.36 12.28
N ARG A 199 -15.84 23.72 13.01
CA ARG A 199 -15.55 23.07 14.29
C ARG A 199 -15.87 21.59 14.25
N ASN A 200 -14.90 20.76 14.62
CA ASN A 200 -15.08 19.34 14.88
C ASN A 200 -14.99 19.11 16.38
N GLY A 201 -16.07 18.57 16.97
CA GLY A 201 -16.16 18.36 18.41
C GLY A 201 -16.15 16.90 18.80
N THR A 202 -15.62 16.60 20.00
CA THR A 202 -15.66 15.27 20.60
C THR A 202 -16.12 15.40 22.06
N GLN A 203 -17.11 14.59 22.43
CA GLN A 203 -17.59 14.48 23.81
C GLN A 203 -17.04 13.19 24.41
N TYR A 204 -16.64 13.29 25.69
CA TYR A 204 -16.05 12.19 26.44
C TYR A 204 -16.90 11.83 27.65
N ASP A 205 -16.84 10.55 28.05
CA ASP A 205 -17.38 10.10 29.32
C ASP A 205 -16.45 10.45 30.50
N ALA A 206 -16.86 10.06 31.70
CA ALA A 206 -16.09 10.33 32.92
C ALA A 206 -14.73 9.61 32.96
N TRP A 207 -14.52 8.59 32.11
CA TRP A 207 -13.26 7.84 31.99
C TRP A 207 -12.39 8.33 30.83
N GLY A 208 -12.78 9.40 30.12
CA GLY A 208 -12.03 9.95 29.01
C GLY A 208 -12.23 9.20 27.69
N LYS A 209 -13.32 8.43 27.54
CA LYS A 209 -13.65 7.74 26.29
C LYS A 209 -14.58 8.57 25.45
N ALA A 210 -14.32 8.68 24.18
CA ALA A 210 -15.17 9.39 23.24
C ALA A 210 -16.52 8.69 23.09
N ILE A 211 -17.60 9.39 23.40
CA ILE A 211 -18.98 8.89 23.27
C ILE A 211 -19.72 9.49 22.09
N ARG A 212 -19.26 10.64 21.60
CA ARG A 212 -19.87 11.35 20.47
C ARG A 212 -18.83 12.18 19.75
N THR A 213 -18.86 12.13 18.43
CA THR A 213 -18.11 13.05 17.57
C THR A 213 -19.09 13.84 16.71
N THR A 214 -18.81 15.13 16.54
CA THR A 214 -19.64 16.03 15.75
C THR A 214 -18.77 16.77 14.74
N GLN A 215 -19.18 16.73 13.47
CA GLN A 215 -18.55 17.48 12.39
C GLN A 215 -19.63 18.27 11.66
N GLY A 216 -19.69 19.58 11.91
CA GLY A 216 -20.85 20.36 11.49
C GLY A 216 -22.13 19.84 12.14
N GLU A 217 -23.11 19.45 11.33
CA GLU A 217 -24.36 18.83 11.80
C GLU A 217 -24.28 17.29 11.85
N LEU A 218 -23.19 16.71 11.43
CA LEU A 218 -23.01 15.27 11.35
C LEU A 218 -22.53 14.71 12.69
N THR A 219 -23.19 13.68 13.17
CA THR A 219 -22.91 13.10 14.49
C THR A 219 -22.73 11.60 14.41
N ARG A 220 -21.70 11.10 15.09
CA ARG A 220 -21.44 9.67 15.36
C ARG A 220 -21.46 9.45 16.86
N SER A 221 -21.96 8.29 17.28
CA SER A 221 -22.04 7.93 18.70
C SER A 221 -21.41 6.59 18.97
N MET A 222 -20.86 6.42 20.17
CA MET A 222 -20.17 5.22 20.61
C MET A 222 -20.63 4.85 22.02
N GLU A 223 -20.89 3.56 22.24
CA GLU A 223 -21.26 3.03 23.54
C GLU A 223 -20.24 1.97 23.99
N TYR A 224 -19.96 1.96 25.27
CA TYR A 224 -18.97 1.08 25.89
C TYR A 224 -19.60 0.22 26.97
N ASP A 225 -19.04 -0.98 27.17
CA ASP A 225 -19.39 -1.81 28.32
C ASP A 225 -18.63 -1.37 29.59
N ALA A 226 -18.91 -2.06 30.69
CA ALA A 226 -18.28 -1.77 31.97
C ALA A 226 -16.74 -2.00 31.97
N ALA A 227 -16.22 -2.84 31.07
CA ALA A 227 -14.79 -3.06 30.87
C ALA A 227 -14.16 -2.00 29.93
N GLY A 228 -14.99 -1.11 29.38
CA GLY A 228 -14.54 -0.05 28.50
C GLY A 228 -14.33 -0.46 27.05
N ARG A 229 -14.90 -1.60 26.64
CA ARG A 229 -14.86 -2.08 25.25
C ARG A 229 -16.06 -1.50 24.50
N VAL A 230 -15.85 -1.13 23.22
CA VAL A 230 -16.94 -0.66 22.37
C VAL A 230 -17.92 -1.77 22.09
N ILE A 231 -19.18 -1.56 22.41
CA ILE A 231 -20.26 -2.52 22.16
C ILE A 231 -21.20 -2.06 21.05
N ARG A 232 -21.25 -0.77 20.76
CA ARG A 232 -22.14 -0.23 19.74
C ARG A 232 -21.60 1.06 19.13
N LEU A 233 -21.72 1.17 17.82
CA LEU A 233 -21.49 2.39 17.04
C LEU A 233 -22.79 2.80 16.38
N THR A 234 -23.07 4.09 16.35
CA THR A 234 -24.20 4.67 15.63
C THR A 234 -23.67 5.63 14.58
N SER A 235 -24.01 5.36 13.31
CA SER A 235 -23.60 6.18 12.18
C SER A 235 -24.42 7.47 12.08
N GLU A 236 -24.05 8.33 11.15
CA GLU A 236 -24.74 9.59 10.85
C GLU A 236 -26.20 9.36 10.37
N ASN A 237 -26.49 8.20 9.77
CA ASN A 237 -27.83 7.79 9.33
C ASN A 237 -28.63 7.06 10.43
N GLY A 238 -28.08 6.93 11.63
CA GLY A 238 -28.74 6.26 12.76
C GLY A 238 -28.67 4.72 12.73
N SER A 239 -27.97 4.11 11.80
CA SER A 239 -27.72 2.66 11.78
C SER A 239 -26.63 2.27 12.77
N HIS A 240 -26.64 1.00 13.18
CA HIS A 240 -25.80 0.52 14.28
C HIS A 240 -24.89 -0.60 13.84
N THR A 241 -23.68 -0.61 14.38
CA THR A 241 -22.77 -1.76 14.42
C THR A 241 -22.61 -2.19 15.87
N THR A 242 -22.74 -3.47 16.17
CA THR A 242 -22.61 -4.03 17.51
C THR A 242 -21.50 -5.04 17.61
N PHE A 243 -20.88 -5.15 18.80
CA PHE A 243 -19.72 -6.00 19.05
C PHE A 243 -19.94 -6.85 20.29
N ARG A 244 -19.38 -8.08 20.25
CA ARG A 244 -19.33 -8.96 21.42
C ARG A 244 -17.92 -9.49 21.60
N TYR A 245 -17.51 -9.64 22.84
CA TYR A 245 -16.18 -10.03 23.25
C TYR A 245 -16.21 -11.28 24.13
N ASP A 246 -15.12 -12.05 24.12
CA ASP A 246 -14.90 -13.13 25.08
C ASP A 246 -14.30 -12.62 26.40
N VAL A 247 -14.04 -13.54 27.31
CA VAL A 247 -13.47 -13.22 28.63
C VAL A 247 -12.01 -12.70 28.58
N LEU A 248 -11.31 -12.87 27.45
CA LEU A 248 -9.98 -12.33 27.20
C LEU A 248 -10.01 -11.05 26.35
N ASP A 249 -11.17 -10.39 26.25
CA ASP A 249 -11.38 -9.16 25.50
C ASP A 249 -11.15 -9.28 23.98
N ARG A 250 -11.22 -10.51 23.44
CA ARG A 250 -11.12 -10.74 22.00
C ARG A 250 -12.49 -10.61 21.36
N LEU A 251 -12.55 -10.00 20.18
CA LEU A 251 -13.78 -9.87 19.41
C LEU A 251 -14.25 -11.26 18.93
N ILE A 252 -15.46 -11.65 19.29
CA ILE A 252 -16.06 -12.92 18.87
C ILE A 252 -17.24 -12.75 17.91
N GLN A 253 -17.85 -11.57 17.87
CA GLN A 253 -18.95 -11.29 16.96
C GLN A 253 -19.03 -9.80 16.65
N GLU A 254 -19.28 -9.51 15.40
CA GLU A 254 -19.58 -8.19 14.87
C GLU A 254 -20.86 -8.27 14.02
N THR A 255 -21.81 -7.35 14.27
CA THR A 255 -22.99 -7.19 13.44
C THR A 255 -22.95 -5.78 12.85
N GLY A 256 -22.75 -5.66 11.54
CA GLY A 256 -22.55 -4.40 10.83
C GLY A 256 -23.82 -3.56 10.70
N PHE A 257 -23.69 -2.38 10.12
CA PHE A 257 -24.77 -1.42 9.87
C PHE A 257 -25.92 -2.00 9.02
N ASP A 258 -25.66 -3.02 8.25
CA ASP A 258 -26.61 -3.73 7.37
C ASP A 258 -27.17 -5.01 8.00
N GLY A 259 -26.82 -5.31 9.24
CA GLY A 259 -27.21 -6.54 9.94
C GLY A 259 -26.37 -7.76 9.56
N ARG A 260 -25.37 -7.65 8.66
CA ARG A 260 -24.44 -8.73 8.35
C ARG A 260 -23.66 -9.10 9.59
N THR A 261 -23.69 -10.38 9.94
CA THR A 261 -23.06 -10.89 11.16
C THR A 261 -21.83 -11.73 10.81
N GLN A 262 -20.72 -11.38 11.44
CA GLN A 262 -19.46 -12.10 11.37
C GLN A 262 -19.10 -12.62 12.76
N ARG A 263 -18.68 -13.90 12.86
CA ARG A 263 -18.26 -14.55 14.09
C ARG A 263 -16.83 -15.05 13.96
N TYR A 264 -16.10 -15.01 15.07
CA TYR A 264 -14.68 -15.29 15.13
C TYR A 264 -14.37 -16.27 16.24
N HIS A 265 -13.50 -17.25 15.93
CA HIS A 265 -13.02 -18.22 16.88
C HIS A 265 -11.49 -18.19 16.91
N HIS A 266 -10.95 -18.16 18.12
CA HIS A 266 -9.51 -18.08 18.35
C HIS A 266 -9.00 -19.36 19.00
N ASP A 267 -7.74 -19.70 18.75
CA ASP A 267 -7.05 -20.75 19.49
C ASP A 267 -6.62 -20.25 20.89
N LEU A 268 -6.01 -21.15 21.66
CA LEU A 268 -5.54 -20.82 23.01
C LEU A 268 -4.45 -19.72 23.03
N THR A 269 -3.76 -19.49 21.92
CA THR A 269 -2.74 -18.44 21.79
C THR A 269 -3.30 -17.12 21.26
N GLY A 270 -4.61 -17.08 20.96
CA GLY A 270 -5.28 -15.89 20.46
C GLY A 270 -5.25 -15.71 18.95
N LYS A 271 -4.77 -16.72 18.18
CA LYS A 271 -4.84 -16.67 16.72
C LYS A 271 -6.23 -16.98 16.23
N LEU A 272 -6.68 -16.27 15.20
CA LEU A 272 -7.90 -16.57 14.50
C LEU A 272 -7.76 -17.91 13.75
N ILE A 273 -8.61 -18.88 14.07
CA ILE A 273 -8.61 -20.18 13.44
C ILE A 273 -9.86 -20.44 12.59
N ARG A 274 -10.95 -19.73 12.88
CA ARG A 274 -12.23 -19.89 12.19
C ARG A 274 -13.01 -18.58 12.20
N SER A 275 -13.65 -18.26 11.08
CA SER A 275 -14.66 -17.21 11.01
C SER A 275 -15.92 -17.71 10.30
N GLU A 276 -17.05 -17.09 10.63
CA GLU A 276 -18.32 -17.31 9.96
C GLU A 276 -18.85 -15.96 9.48
N ASP A 277 -19.22 -15.89 8.21
CA ASP A 277 -19.75 -14.71 7.55
C ASP A 277 -21.01 -15.11 6.78
N GLU A 278 -22.19 -14.89 7.39
CA GLU A 278 -23.48 -15.21 6.77
C GLU A 278 -23.56 -16.60 6.12
N GLY A 279 -22.95 -17.61 6.78
CA GLY A 279 -22.94 -18.99 6.31
C GLY A 279 -21.67 -19.41 5.56
N LEU A 280 -20.76 -18.51 5.27
CA LEU A 280 -19.42 -18.86 4.82
C LEU A 280 -18.53 -19.15 6.03
N VAL A 281 -18.04 -20.37 6.10
CA VAL A 281 -17.15 -20.80 7.19
C VAL A 281 -15.74 -20.92 6.66
N THR A 282 -14.86 -20.10 7.19
CA THR A 282 -13.45 -20.08 6.82
C THR A 282 -12.61 -20.63 7.97
N HIS A 283 -11.69 -21.57 7.66
CA HIS A 283 -10.71 -22.07 8.60
C HIS A 283 -9.30 -21.70 8.14
N TRP A 284 -8.47 -21.26 9.08
CA TRP A 284 -7.06 -21.01 8.88
C TRP A 284 -6.23 -22.08 9.56
N HIS A 285 -5.24 -22.61 8.84
CA HIS A 285 -4.36 -23.66 9.32
C HIS A 285 -2.92 -23.15 9.36
N TYR A 286 -2.25 -23.38 10.47
CA TYR A 286 -0.90 -22.89 10.74
C TYR A 286 0.06 -24.05 10.94
N ASP A 287 1.33 -23.82 10.65
CA ASP A 287 2.41 -24.75 10.96
C ASP A 287 2.92 -24.52 12.41
N GLU A 288 3.95 -25.28 12.79
CA GLU A 288 4.56 -25.17 14.13
C GLU A 288 5.22 -23.82 14.41
N ALA A 289 5.57 -23.07 13.36
CA ALA A 289 6.14 -21.73 13.44
C ALA A 289 5.08 -20.60 13.38
N ASP A 290 3.79 -20.93 13.50
CA ASP A 290 2.65 -20.02 13.39
C ASP A 290 2.53 -19.33 12.02
N ARG A 291 3.04 -19.99 10.97
CA ARG A 291 2.88 -19.52 9.61
C ARG A 291 1.65 -20.17 8.98
N LEU A 292 0.88 -19.38 8.24
CA LEU A 292 -0.30 -19.87 7.53
C LEU A 292 0.11 -20.84 6.42
N THR A 293 -0.43 -22.06 6.46
CA THR A 293 -0.14 -23.11 5.46
C THR A 293 -1.25 -23.22 4.42
N HIS A 294 -2.49 -23.17 4.84
CA HIS A 294 -3.64 -23.19 3.94
C HIS A 294 -4.87 -22.59 4.62
N ARG A 295 -5.82 -22.22 3.82
CA ARG A 295 -7.12 -21.72 4.23
C ARG A 295 -8.20 -22.54 3.53
N THR A 296 -9.26 -22.89 4.24
CA THR A 296 -10.41 -23.57 3.68
C THR A 296 -11.65 -22.70 3.81
N VAL A 297 -12.54 -22.75 2.82
CA VAL A 297 -13.85 -22.13 2.86
C VAL A 297 -14.89 -23.20 2.62
N ASN A 298 -15.82 -23.39 3.56
CA ASN A 298 -16.83 -24.43 3.55
C ASN A 298 -16.25 -25.85 3.32
N GLY A 299 -15.05 -26.11 3.86
CA GLY A 299 -14.35 -27.39 3.75
C GLY A 299 -13.49 -27.59 2.51
N GLU A 300 -13.55 -26.68 1.54
CA GLU A 300 -12.70 -26.71 0.34
C GLU A 300 -11.48 -25.82 0.49
N THR A 301 -10.33 -26.28 0.04
CA THR A 301 -9.09 -25.49 0.09
C THR A 301 -9.20 -24.26 -0.81
N ALA A 302 -9.14 -23.08 -0.21
CA ALA A 302 -9.16 -21.80 -0.93
C ALA A 302 -7.77 -21.36 -1.38
N GLU A 303 -6.78 -21.43 -0.49
CA GLU A 303 -5.38 -21.05 -0.80
C GLU A 303 -4.39 -21.93 -0.06
N GLN A 304 -3.17 -22.00 -0.58
CA GLN A 304 -2.03 -22.69 0.01
C GLN A 304 -0.79 -21.81 -0.03
N TRP A 305 -0.01 -21.81 1.07
CA TRP A 305 1.25 -21.08 1.22
C TRP A 305 2.40 -22.07 1.43
N GLN A 306 3.53 -21.80 0.80
CA GLN A 306 4.76 -22.57 0.96
C GLN A 306 5.91 -21.65 1.36
N TYR A 307 6.81 -22.16 2.20
CA TYR A 307 7.93 -21.43 2.74
C TYR A 307 9.23 -22.17 2.49
N ASP A 308 10.33 -21.45 2.35
CA ASP A 308 11.64 -22.03 2.26
C ASP A 308 12.19 -22.43 3.65
N LYS A 309 13.39 -23.01 3.67
CA LYS A 309 14.06 -23.43 4.92
C LYS A 309 14.34 -22.26 5.89
N ARG A 310 14.40 -21.02 5.38
CA ARG A 310 14.62 -19.82 6.18
C ARG A 310 13.31 -19.28 6.76
N GLY A 311 12.18 -19.83 6.33
CA GLY A 311 10.85 -19.37 6.73
C GLY A 311 10.29 -18.24 5.85
N TRP A 312 10.86 -18.01 4.68
CA TRP A 312 10.35 -17.01 3.75
C TRP A 312 9.33 -17.61 2.80
N LEU A 313 8.30 -16.83 2.49
CA LEU A 313 7.23 -17.24 1.60
C LEU A 313 7.76 -17.38 0.17
N THR A 314 7.63 -18.56 -0.41
CA THR A 314 8.08 -18.85 -1.78
C THR A 314 6.94 -18.92 -2.77
N ASP A 315 5.79 -19.48 -2.35
CA ASP A 315 4.67 -19.73 -3.24
C ASP A 315 3.34 -19.53 -2.52
N ILE A 316 2.39 -18.93 -3.23
CA ILE A 316 0.98 -18.92 -2.86
C ILE A 316 0.21 -19.42 -4.07
N SER A 317 -0.68 -20.39 -3.89
CA SER A 317 -1.50 -20.93 -4.97
C SER A 317 -2.96 -21.09 -4.58
N HIS A 318 -3.83 -20.99 -5.57
CA HIS A 318 -5.25 -21.29 -5.44
C HIS A 318 -5.86 -21.69 -6.79
N LEU A 319 -7.14 -22.09 -6.75
CA LEU A 319 -7.96 -22.26 -7.93
C LEU A 319 -8.88 -21.06 -8.11
N SER A 320 -8.84 -20.44 -9.30
CA SER A 320 -9.74 -19.37 -9.71
C SER A 320 -10.50 -19.85 -10.94
N GLU A 321 -11.82 -19.99 -10.83
CA GLU A 321 -12.67 -20.51 -11.89
C GLU A 321 -12.10 -21.80 -12.53
N GLY A 322 -11.60 -22.70 -11.68
CA GLY A 322 -10.98 -23.96 -12.10
C GLY A 322 -9.53 -23.86 -12.60
N HIS A 323 -8.99 -22.68 -12.80
CA HIS A 323 -7.61 -22.48 -13.22
C HIS A 323 -6.70 -22.37 -11.99
N ARG A 324 -5.53 -23.02 -12.06
CA ARG A 324 -4.52 -22.88 -11.01
C ARG A 324 -3.72 -21.60 -11.24
N VAL A 325 -3.80 -20.69 -10.29
CA VAL A 325 -3.05 -19.44 -10.29
C VAL A 325 -2.05 -19.47 -9.14
N THR A 326 -0.79 -19.21 -9.43
CA THR A 326 0.28 -19.25 -8.45
C THR A 326 1.11 -17.98 -8.53
N VAL A 327 1.50 -17.48 -7.36
CA VAL A 327 2.48 -16.39 -7.21
C VAL A 327 3.75 -16.98 -6.61
N HIS A 328 4.88 -16.78 -7.30
CA HIS A 328 6.19 -17.27 -6.88
C HIS A 328 7.07 -16.11 -6.47
N TYR A 329 7.81 -16.27 -5.37
CA TYR A 329 8.77 -15.30 -4.88
C TYR A 329 10.18 -15.88 -4.85
N ARG A 330 11.16 -15.06 -5.24
CA ARG A 330 12.58 -15.39 -5.12
C ARG A 330 13.30 -14.35 -4.28
N TYR A 331 14.30 -14.81 -3.55
CA TYR A 331 15.09 -13.97 -2.65
C TYR A 331 16.58 -14.20 -2.90
N ASP A 332 17.38 -13.18 -2.62
CA ASP A 332 18.81 -13.32 -2.54
C ASP A 332 19.25 -13.87 -1.16
N GLU A 333 20.54 -14.06 -0.97
CA GLU A 333 21.11 -14.56 0.28
C GLU A 333 20.86 -13.61 1.46
N LYS A 334 20.68 -12.31 1.19
CA LYS A 334 20.39 -11.28 2.17
C LYS A 334 18.89 -11.10 2.48
N GLY A 335 18.03 -11.93 1.90
CA GLY A 335 16.60 -11.90 2.12
C GLY A 335 15.84 -10.82 1.34
N ARG A 336 16.48 -10.18 0.37
CA ARG A 336 15.83 -9.18 -0.47
C ARG A 336 15.07 -9.88 -1.60
N LEU A 337 13.90 -9.34 -1.95
CA LEU A 337 13.10 -9.88 -3.06
C LEU A 337 13.79 -9.62 -4.40
N THR A 338 14.14 -10.67 -5.10
CA THR A 338 14.76 -10.58 -6.43
C THR A 338 13.81 -10.88 -7.57
N GLY A 339 12.66 -11.46 -7.29
CA GLY A 339 11.67 -11.72 -8.32
C GLY A 339 10.30 -12.08 -7.79
N GLU A 340 9.28 -11.69 -8.53
CA GLU A 340 7.89 -12.08 -8.36
C GLU A 340 7.37 -12.58 -9.71
N ARG A 341 6.77 -13.77 -9.72
CA ARG A 341 6.23 -14.39 -10.93
C ARG A 341 4.80 -14.85 -10.68
N GLN A 342 3.89 -14.48 -11.59
CA GLN A 342 2.54 -14.99 -11.64
C GLN A 342 2.42 -16.03 -12.75
N THR A 343 1.77 -17.14 -12.47
CA THR A 343 1.50 -18.21 -13.46
C THR A 343 0.03 -18.61 -13.42
N VAL A 344 -0.54 -18.86 -14.59
CA VAL A 344 -1.91 -19.38 -14.74
C VAL A 344 -1.83 -20.68 -15.55
N HIS A 345 -2.34 -21.77 -15.01
CA HIS A 345 -2.39 -23.08 -15.65
C HIS A 345 -3.82 -23.51 -15.95
N HIS A 346 -4.01 -24.14 -17.10
CA HIS A 346 -5.27 -24.79 -17.43
C HIS A 346 -5.46 -26.03 -16.52
N PRO A 347 -6.71 -26.29 -16.06
CA PRO A 347 -6.95 -27.40 -15.11
C PRO A 347 -6.72 -28.78 -15.71
N GLN A 348 -7.04 -28.98 -16.99
CA GLN A 348 -6.89 -30.29 -17.65
C GLN A 348 -6.79 -30.13 -19.18
N PRO A 349 -5.72 -30.61 -19.86
CA PRO A 349 -4.44 -30.98 -19.25
C PRO A 349 -3.76 -29.78 -18.62
N GLU A 350 -2.96 -30.00 -17.60
CA GLU A 350 -2.21 -28.90 -16.95
C GLU A 350 -1.22 -28.30 -17.94
N ALA A 351 -1.55 -27.12 -18.43
CA ALA A 351 -0.75 -26.39 -19.41
C ALA A 351 -0.63 -24.92 -18.98
N LEU A 352 0.56 -24.37 -19.12
CA LEU A 352 0.79 -22.95 -18.84
C LEU A 352 0.07 -22.08 -19.88
N LEU A 353 -0.86 -21.25 -19.41
CA LEU A 353 -1.60 -20.31 -20.24
C LEU A 353 -0.98 -18.90 -20.20
N TRP A 354 -0.51 -18.47 -19.04
CA TRP A 354 0.04 -17.14 -18.82
C TRP A 354 1.17 -17.20 -17.79
N GLN A 355 2.17 -16.38 -18.03
CA GLN A 355 3.27 -16.17 -17.11
C GLN A 355 3.71 -14.71 -17.19
N HIS A 356 3.95 -14.10 -16.05
CA HIS A 356 4.54 -12.77 -15.94
C HIS A 356 5.55 -12.76 -14.80
N GLU A 357 6.72 -12.20 -15.04
CA GLU A 357 7.77 -12.09 -14.04
C GLU A 357 8.33 -10.67 -14.00
N THR A 358 8.52 -10.16 -12.80
CA THR A 358 9.26 -8.93 -12.56
C THR A 358 10.43 -9.26 -11.66
N ARG A 359 11.64 -8.92 -12.10
CA ARG A 359 12.87 -9.10 -11.33
C ARG A 359 13.35 -7.77 -10.79
N HIS A 360 13.96 -7.80 -9.61
CA HIS A 360 14.53 -6.64 -8.95
C HIS A 360 16.02 -6.86 -8.73
N ALA A 361 16.81 -5.83 -8.98
CA ALA A 361 18.24 -5.81 -8.70
C ALA A 361 18.56 -4.65 -7.75
N TYR A 362 19.59 -4.85 -6.96
CA TYR A 362 20.03 -3.92 -5.94
C TYR A 362 21.44 -3.44 -6.26
N ASN A 363 21.72 -2.15 -6.01
CA ASN A 363 23.06 -1.62 -6.18
C ASN A 363 23.99 -2.01 -5.03
N ALA A 364 25.24 -1.59 -5.09
CA ALA A 364 26.24 -1.88 -4.05
C ALA A 364 25.88 -1.29 -2.68
N GLN A 365 25.04 -0.25 -2.62
CA GLN A 365 24.55 0.38 -1.41
C GLN A 365 23.23 -0.27 -0.89
N GLY A 366 22.77 -1.35 -1.52
CA GLY A 366 21.55 -2.04 -1.12
C GLY A 366 20.25 -1.40 -1.62
N LEU A 367 20.30 -0.38 -2.47
CA LEU A 367 19.11 0.26 -3.00
C LEU A 367 18.51 -0.56 -4.15
N ALA A 368 17.19 -0.75 -4.15
CA ALA A 368 16.44 -1.35 -5.24
C ALA A 368 16.28 -0.32 -6.38
N ASN A 369 17.33 -0.08 -7.12
CA ASN A 369 17.38 0.93 -8.17
C ASN A 369 17.05 0.40 -9.56
N ARG A 370 16.89 -0.92 -9.72
CA ARG A 370 16.72 -1.57 -11.01
C ARG A 370 15.59 -2.58 -10.96
N CYS A 371 14.65 -2.43 -11.88
CA CYS A 371 13.53 -3.35 -12.09
C CYS A 371 13.60 -3.88 -13.52
N ILE A 372 13.44 -5.19 -13.69
CA ILE A 372 13.48 -5.84 -14.99
C ILE A 372 12.10 -6.50 -15.21
N PRO A 373 11.18 -5.79 -15.87
CA PRO A 373 9.90 -6.36 -16.26
C PRO A 373 10.10 -7.40 -17.37
N ASP A 374 9.16 -8.32 -17.45
CA ASP A 374 9.16 -9.31 -18.52
C ASP A 374 9.07 -8.63 -19.90
N SER A 375 9.91 -9.05 -20.85
CA SER A 375 10.02 -8.53 -22.22
C SER A 375 10.47 -7.07 -22.36
N LEU A 376 10.91 -6.41 -21.31
CA LEU A 376 11.51 -5.07 -21.38
C LEU A 376 12.98 -5.09 -20.97
N PRO A 377 13.77 -4.12 -21.47
CA PRO A 377 15.04 -3.79 -20.85
C PRO A 377 14.83 -3.33 -19.40
N ALA A 378 15.90 -3.37 -18.62
CA ALA A 378 15.84 -2.93 -17.24
C ALA A 378 15.39 -1.46 -17.11
N VAL A 379 14.49 -1.22 -16.22
CA VAL A 379 14.12 0.12 -15.75
C VAL A 379 15.07 0.49 -14.63
N GLU A 380 15.92 1.48 -14.86
CA GLU A 380 16.87 1.97 -13.87
C GLU A 380 16.52 3.37 -13.41
N TRP A 381 16.39 3.54 -12.10
CA TRP A 381 16.13 4.81 -11.46
C TRP A 381 17.43 5.47 -11.05
N LEU A 382 17.65 6.68 -11.54
CA LEU A 382 18.78 7.52 -11.18
C LEU A 382 18.41 8.32 -9.93
N THR A 383 19.22 8.24 -8.90
CA THR A 383 18.97 8.89 -7.63
C THR A 383 20.17 9.72 -7.18
N TYR A 384 19.94 10.67 -6.31
CA TYR A 384 20.96 11.44 -5.61
C TYR A 384 20.70 11.46 -4.11
N GLY A 385 21.73 11.77 -3.34
CA GLY A 385 21.64 11.78 -1.89
C GLY A 385 21.19 10.43 -1.33
N SER A 386 20.26 10.44 -0.39
CA SER A 386 19.72 9.24 0.26
C SER A 386 18.66 8.50 -0.56
N GLY A 387 18.54 8.77 -1.85
CA GLY A 387 17.63 8.08 -2.75
C GLY A 387 16.58 8.97 -3.43
N TRP A 388 16.81 10.28 -3.48
CA TRP A 388 15.93 11.21 -4.20
C TRP A 388 16.02 10.98 -5.71
N LEU A 389 14.87 10.90 -6.37
CA LEU A 389 14.77 10.58 -7.77
C LEU A 389 15.28 11.74 -8.66
N ALA A 390 16.25 11.46 -9.52
CA ALA A 390 16.82 12.39 -10.48
C ALA A 390 16.47 12.08 -11.93
N GLY A 391 16.14 10.82 -12.24
CA GLY A 391 15.81 10.40 -13.60
C GLY A 391 15.50 8.92 -13.72
N MET A 392 15.23 8.51 -14.95
CA MET A 392 14.93 7.12 -15.30
C MET A 392 15.55 6.76 -16.65
N LYS A 393 16.14 5.58 -16.72
CA LYS A 393 16.58 4.94 -17.96
C LYS A 393 15.79 3.67 -18.24
N LEU A 394 15.56 3.42 -19.53
CA LEU A 394 15.07 2.13 -20.00
C LEU A 394 16.21 1.45 -20.81
N GLY A 395 16.79 0.40 -20.25
CA GLY A 395 18.07 -0.12 -20.71
C GLY A 395 19.16 0.95 -20.59
N ASP A 396 19.86 1.23 -21.71
CA ASP A 396 20.87 2.27 -21.75
C ASP A 396 20.34 3.66 -22.19
N THR A 397 19.07 3.74 -22.49
CA THR A 397 18.44 4.97 -23.01
C THR A 397 17.82 5.79 -21.88
N PRO A 398 18.35 7.00 -21.58
CA PRO A 398 17.68 7.92 -20.65
C PRO A 398 16.34 8.38 -21.24
N LEU A 399 15.27 8.32 -20.44
CA LEU A 399 13.92 8.73 -20.87
C LEU A 399 13.42 9.95 -20.14
N VAL A 400 13.58 10.02 -18.83
CA VAL A 400 13.01 11.09 -18.01
C VAL A 400 14.09 11.66 -17.10
N ASP A 401 14.13 12.99 -17.00
CA ASP A 401 14.95 13.72 -16.05
C ASP A 401 14.08 14.55 -15.13
N PHE A 402 14.41 14.58 -13.85
CA PHE A 402 13.76 15.39 -12.83
C PHE A 402 14.73 16.39 -12.24
N THR A 403 14.28 17.64 -12.13
CA THR A 403 14.97 18.68 -11.34
C THR A 403 14.15 18.93 -10.09
N ARG A 404 14.83 19.09 -8.95
CA ARG A 404 14.16 19.25 -7.66
C ARG A 404 14.66 20.50 -6.93
N ASP A 405 13.79 21.09 -6.14
CA ASP A 405 14.12 22.24 -5.29
C ASP A 405 14.83 21.79 -3.99
N ARG A 406 15.07 22.73 -3.11
CA ARG A 406 15.77 22.48 -1.83
C ARG A 406 14.92 21.72 -0.81
N LEU A 407 13.64 21.49 -1.07
CA LEU A 407 12.77 20.58 -0.34
C LEU A 407 12.63 19.23 -1.05
N HIS A 408 13.43 18.96 -2.09
CA HIS A 408 13.38 17.77 -2.93
C HIS A 408 12.06 17.57 -3.67
N ARG A 409 11.27 18.63 -3.86
CA ARG A 409 10.05 18.59 -4.66
C ARG A 409 10.39 18.75 -6.13
N GLU A 410 9.65 18.05 -6.98
CA GLU A 410 9.82 18.15 -8.43
C GLU A 410 9.45 19.55 -8.92
N THR A 411 10.40 20.22 -9.59
CA THR A 411 10.20 21.53 -10.21
C THR A 411 10.25 21.48 -11.72
N LEU A 412 10.92 20.50 -12.31
CA LEU A 412 11.02 20.30 -13.73
C LEU A 412 11.06 18.82 -14.07
N ARG A 413 10.29 18.44 -15.11
CA ARG A 413 10.30 17.09 -15.70
C ARG A 413 10.55 17.21 -17.20
N ARG A 414 11.51 16.44 -17.71
CA ARG A 414 11.85 16.39 -19.13
C ARG A 414 11.68 14.99 -19.69
N PHE A 415 11.07 14.92 -20.87
CA PHE A 415 10.94 13.70 -21.67
C PHE A 415 10.99 14.07 -23.16
N GLY A 416 12.10 13.76 -23.82
CA GLY A 416 12.31 14.25 -25.20
C GLY A 416 12.15 15.76 -25.30
N ARG A 417 11.20 16.22 -26.11
CA ARG A 417 10.86 17.65 -26.26
C ARG A 417 9.85 18.18 -25.25
N TYR A 418 9.33 17.31 -24.40
CA TYR A 418 8.38 17.66 -23.36
C TYR A 418 9.09 18.23 -22.13
N GLU A 419 8.62 19.38 -21.66
CA GLU A 419 9.09 19.98 -20.41
C GLU A 419 7.89 20.43 -19.58
N LEU A 420 7.81 19.94 -18.36
CA LEU A 420 6.80 20.32 -17.36
C LEU A 420 7.48 21.05 -16.21
N THR A 421 7.12 22.33 -16.03
CA THR A 421 7.57 23.15 -14.90
C THR A 421 6.50 23.17 -13.81
N THR A 422 6.89 22.90 -12.60
CA THR A 422 5.99 22.86 -11.43
C THR A 422 6.41 23.93 -10.41
N ALA A 423 5.47 24.72 -9.92
CA ALA A 423 5.69 25.69 -8.87
C ALA A 423 4.77 25.42 -7.67
N TYR A 424 5.19 25.88 -6.50
CA TYR A 424 4.50 25.65 -5.22
C TYR A 424 4.20 26.96 -4.52
N THR A 425 3.10 27.01 -3.76
CA THR A 425 2.75 28.14 -2.91
C THR A 425 3.70 28.26 -1.73
N PRO A 426 3.76 29.42 -1.04
CA PRO A 426 4.54 29.55 0.19
C PRO A 426 4.18 28.56 1.30
N ALA A 427 2.94 28.04 1.31
CA ALA A 427 2.50 26.98 2.23
C ALA A 427 2.85 25.55 1.75
N GLY A 428 3.50 25.41 0.59
CA GLY A 428 3.95 24.14 0.06
C GLY A 428 2.93 23.41 -0.83
N GLN A 429 1.82 24.03 -1.16
CA GLN A 429 0.80 23.48 -2.05
C GLN A 429 1.18 23.69 -3.53
N LEU A 430 0.67 22.84 -4.41
CA LEU A 430 0.86 22.96 -5.84
C LEU A 430 0.22 24.28 -6.33
N GLN A 431 1.02 25.16 -6.95
CA GLN A 431 0.58 26.45 -7.48
C GLN A 431 0.34 26.40 -8.98
N SER A 432 1.25 25.80 -9.73
CA SER A 432 1.15 25.72 -11.19
C SER A 432 1.88 24.52 -11.76
N GLN A 433 1.40 24.06 -12.90
CA GLN A 433 2.08 23.12 -13.78
C GLN A 433 1.99 23.66 -15.20
N HIS A 434 3.13 24.07 -15.75
CA HIS A 434 3.24 24.68 -17.07
C HIS A 434 4.07 23.81 -17.99
N LEU A 435 3.53 23.56 -19.16
CA LEU A 435 4.19 22.85 -20.23
C LEU A 435 4.79 23.84 -21.23
N ASN A 436 5.80 23.42 -21.96
CA ASN A 436 6.25 24.10 -23.13
C ASN A 436 5.20 24.10 -24.27
N SER A 437 4.07 23.47 -24.08
CA SER A 437 2.83 23.55 -24.86
C SER A 437 1.73 24.17 -24.00
N LEU A 438 1.26 25.34 -24.33
CA LEU A 438 0.28 26.12 -23.56
C LEU A 438 -1.05 25.35 -23.29
N GLN A 439 -1.36 24.35 -24.11
CA GLN A 439 -2.64 23.64 -24.07
C GLN A 439 -2.94 22.95 -22.72
N TYR A 440 -1.91 22.55 -22.02
CA TYR A 440 -2.02 21.79 -20.75
C TYR A 440 -1.56 22.58 -19.53
N ASP A 441 -1.32 23.88 -19.68
CA ASP A 441 -0.97 24.74 -18.54
C ASP A 441 -2.10 24.77 -17.54
N ARG A 442 -1.76 24.65 -16.26
CA ARG A 442 -2.71 24.65 -15.14
C ARG A 442 -2.20 25.50 -14.01
N ASP A 443 -3.10 26.33 -13.48
CA ASP A 443 -2.91 27.08 -12.24
C ASP A 443 -3.92 26.64 -11.21
N TYR A 444 -3.46 26.46 -9.97
CA TYR A 444 -4.23 25.93 -8.85
C TYR A 444 -4.42 27.00 -7.79
N THR A 445 -5.63 27.11 -7.28
CA THR A 445 -5.97 28.03 -6.19
C THR A 445 -6.55 27.25 -5.02
N TRP A 446 -6.10 27.56 -3.83
CA TRP A 446 -6.46 26.89 -2.58
C TRP A 446 -7.16 27.85 -1.63
N ASN A 447 -8.10 27.35 -0.81
CA ASN A 447 -8.70 28.11 0.27
C ASN A 447 -7.85 28.00 1.56
N ASP A 448 -8.31 28.68 2.61
CA ASP A 448 -7.62 28.72 3.90
C ASP A 448 -7.53 27.36 4.59
N ASN A 449 -8.46 26.44 4.31
CA ASN A 449 -8.45 25.07 4.81
C ASN A 449 -7.54 24.13 4.03
N GLY A 450 -6.89 24.61 2.98
CA GLY A 450 -6.05 23.78 2.12
C GLY A 450 -6.84 22.92 1.11
N GLU A 451 -8.09 23.29 0.84
CA GLU A 451 -8.90 22.63 -0.19
C GLU A 451 -8.70 23.33 -1.53
N LEU A 452 -8.62 22.54 -2.59
CA LEU A 452 -8.46 23.04 -3.96
C LEU A 452 -9.77 23.63 -4.47
N ILE A 453 -9.83 24.95 -4.65
CA ILE A 453 -11.06 25.65 -5.05
C ILE A 453 -11.10 26.02 -6.54
N ARG A 454 -9.98 26.01 -7.25
CA ARG A 454 -9.95 26.35 -8.67
C ARG A 454 -8.79 25.69 -9.40
N ILE A 455 -9.07 25.20 -10.58
CA ILE A 455 -8.08 24.82 -11.60
C ILE A 455 -8.35 25.66 -12.83
N SER A 456 -7.41 26.52 -13.20
CA SER A 456 -7.47 27.37 -14.38
C SER A 456 -6.56 26.85 -15.47
N SER A 457 -7.07 26.70 -16.68
CA SER A 457 -6.31 26.33 -17.86
C SER A 457 -6.68 27.24 -19.05
N PRO A 458 -5.91 27.27 -20.14
CA PRO A 458 -6.27 28.06 -21.32
C PRO A 458 -7.59 27.66 -21.95
N ARG A 459 -8.02 26.41 -21.80
CA ARG A 459 -9.29 25.90 -22.36
C ARG A 459 -10.49 26.18 -21.48
N GLN A 460 -10.35 26.06 -20.19
CA GLN A 460 -11.45 26.19 -19.23
C GLN A 460 -10.96 26.44 -17.83
N THR A 461 -11.85 26.99 -17.01
CA THR A 461 -11.66 27.15 -15.58
C THR A 461 -12.71 26.32 -14.84
N ARG A 462 -12.28 25.50 -13.89
CA ARG A 462 -13.15 24.74 -12.99
C ARG A 462 -13.00 25.28 -11.58
N SER A 463 -14.10 25.66 -10.96
CA SER A 463 -14.18 26.11 -9.57
C SER A 463 -14.98 25.11 -8.75
N TYR A 464 -14.47 24.79 -7.57
CA TYR A 464 -15.01 23.78 -6.68
C TYR A 464 -15.56 24.40 -5.42
N SER A 465 -16.72 23.93 -4.96
CA SER A 465 -17.35 24.35 -3.72
C SER A 465 -17.40 23.19 -2.74
N TYR A 466 -17.19 23.50 -1.46
CA TYR A 466 -17.16 22.50 -0.40
C TYR A 466 -18.13 22.85 0.73
N SER A 467 -18.64 21.81 1.40
CA SER A 467 -19.37 21.96 2.66
C SER A 467 -18.39 22.29 3.81
N THR A 468 -18.94 22.65 4.95
CA THR A 468 -18.16 22.85 6.19
C THR A 468 -17.44 21.57 6.66
N THR A 469 -17.84 20.42 6.14
CA THR A 469 -17.24 19.11 6.44
C THR A 469 -16.24 18.65 5.38
N GLY A 470 -15.89 19.51 4.42
CA GLY A 470 -14.91 19.22 3.38
C GLY A 470 -15.43 18.37 2.23
N ARG A 471 -16.74 18.16 2.12
CA ARG A 471 -17.35 17.41 1.01
C ARG A 471 -17.53 18.31 -0.19
N LEU A 472 -17.28 17.79 -1.40
CA LEU A 472 -17.53 18.51 -2.65
C LEU A 472 -19.04 18.74 -2.83
N THR A 473 -19.44 20.01 -2.93
CA THR A 473 -20.87 20.41 -3.08
C THR A 473 -21.21 20.92 -4.47
N GLY A 474 -20.22 21.25 -5.29
CA GLY A 474 -20.49 21.69 -6.64
C GLY A 474 -19.24 21.98 -7.44
N VAL A 475 -19.42 21.97 -8.74
CA VAL A 475 -18.39 22.34 -9.74
C VAL A 475 -18.96 23.33 -10.71
N HIS A 476 -18.26 24.42 -10.94
CA HIS A 476 -18.58 25.45 -11.92
C HIS A 476 -17.50 25.47 -13.00
N THR A 477 -17.85 25.06 -14.20
CA THR A 477 -16.97 25.05 -15.37
C THR A 477 -17.29 26.20 -16.28
N THR A 478 -16.30 27.04 -16.58
CA THR A 478 -16.42 28.17 -17.51
C THR A 478 -15.40 28.03 -18.64
N ALA A 479 -15.83 28.26 -19.84
CA ALA A 479 -15.01 28.34 -21.06
C ALA A 479 -15.59 29.40 -21.99
N ALA A 480 -14.98 29.65 -23.15
CA ALA A 480 -15.38 30.71 -24.08
C ALA A 480 -16.87 30.72 -24.46
N ASN A 481 -17.50 29.54 -24.54
CA ASN A 481 -18.93 29.36 -24.85
C ASN A 481 -19.62 28.36 -23.93
N LEU A 482 -19.07 28.19 -22.71
CA LEU A 482 -19.56 27.20 -21.76
C LEU A 482 -19.62 27.81 -20.37
N ASP A 483 -20.77 27.72 -19.75
CA ASP A 483 -21.02 28.06 -18.34
C ASP A 483 -21.91 26.97 -17.76
N ILE A 484 -21.31 26.00 -17.09
CA ILE A 484 -22.02 24.85 -16.51
C ILE A 484 -21.76 24.79 -15.03
N ARG A 485 -22.83 24.70 -14.25
CA ARG A 485 -22.80 24.44 -12.82
C ARG A 485 -23.40 23.07 -12.54
N ILE A 486 -22.65 22.24 -11.84
CA ILE A 486 -23.10 20.91 -11.43
C ILE A 486 -23.06 20.86 -9.91
N PRO A 487 -24.23 20.88 -9.24
CA PRO A 487 -24.29 20.70 -7.80
C PRO A 487 -24.11 19.22 -7.45
N TYR A 488 -23.47 18.97 -6.30
CA TYR A 488 -23.33 17.65 -5.71
C TYR A 488 -23.91 17.69 -4.29
N ALA A 489 -24.90 16.85 -4.05
CA ALA A 489 -25.47 16.66 -2.72
C ALA A 489 -25.09 15.28 -2.20
N THR A 490 -24.91 15.19 -0.88
CA THR A 490 -24.70 13.93 -0.16
C THR A 490 -25.66 13.83 1.01
N ASP A 491 -26.03 12.61 1.37
CA ASP A 491 -26.71 12.37 2.63
C ASP A 491 -25.73 12.48 3.82
N PRO A 492 -26.21 12.41 5.07
CA PRO A 492 -25.31 12.51 6.23
C PRO A 492 -24.18 11.49 6.24
N ALA A 493 -24.38 10.27 5.76
CA ALA A 493 -23.36 9.23 5.69
C ALA A 493 -22.41 9.35 4.48
N GLY A 494 -22.59 10.36 3.63
CA GLY A 494 -21.73 10.62 2.49
C GLY A 494 -22.15 9.91 1.20
N ASN A 495 -23.36 9.36 1.13
CA ASN A 495 -23.89 8.81 -0.10
C ASN A 495 -24.31 9.93 -1.04
N ARG A 496 -23.87 9.83 -2.29
CA ARG A 496 -24.17 10.84 -3.30
C ARG A 496 -25.64 10.78 -3.70
N LEU A 497 -26.30 11.93 -3.67
CA LEU A 497 -27.70 12.09 -4.04
C LEU A 497 -27.81 12.63 -5.48
N PRO A 498 -28.90 12.29 -6.21
CA PRO A 498 -29.19 12.94 -7.48
C PRO A 498 -29.46 14.44 -7.27
N ASP A 499 -29.09 15.24 -8.25
CA ASP A 499 -29.40 16.66 -8.22
C ASP A 499 -30.94 16.87 -8.31
N PRO A 500 -31.54 17.52 -7.32
CA PRO A 500 -32.98 17.78 -7.33
C PRO A 500 -33.44 18.70 -8.46
N GLU A 501 -32.57 19.57 -8.97
CA GLU A 501 -32.88 20.48 -10.07
C GLU A 501 -32.89 19.74 -11.41
N LEU A 502 -31.96 18.79 -11.62
CA LEU A 502 -31.88 17.99 -12.84
C LEU A 502 -32.85 16.81 -12.85
N HIS A 503 -33.17 16.30 -11.67
CA HIS A 503 -34.02 15.12 -11.48
C HIS A 503 -35.08 15.37 -10.41
N PRO A 504 -36.03 16.32 -10.64
CA PRO A 504 -37.01 16.70 -9.63
C PRO A 504 -37.96 15.58 -9.23
N ASP A 505 -38.17 14.61 -10.15
CA ASP A 505 -39.03 13.46 -9.92
C ASP A 505 -38.26 12.22 -9.42
N SER A 506 -36.97 12.33 -9.20
CA SER A 506 -36.17 11.23 -8.69
C SER A 506 -36.35 11.04 -7.21
N THR A 507 -37.01 9.97 -6.82
CA THR A 507 -37.03 9.50 -5.44
C THR A 507 -35.83 8.59 -5.22
N LEU A 508 -34.75 9.12 -4.74
CA LEU A 508 -33.64 8.29 -4.29
C LEU A 508 -34.10 7.48 -3.09
N SER A 509 -34.10 6.16 -3.23
CA SER A 509 -34.32 5.25 -2.11
C SER A 509 -32.98 4.72 -1.65
N MET A 510 -32.55 5.13 -0.47
CA MET A 510 -31.38 4.60 0.21
C MET A 510 -31.80 3.88 1.48
N TRP A 511 -31.14 2.77 1.73
CA TRP A 511 -31.29 2.09 3.00
C TRP A 511 -30.35 2.70 4.06
N PRO A 512 -30.69 2.62 5.34
CA PRO A 512 -29.85 3.14 6.42
C PRO A 512 -28.43 2.53 6.44
N ASP A 513 -28.26 1.36 5.82
CA ASP A 513 -26.98 0.64 5.66
C ASP A 513 -26.14 1.13 4.46
N ASN A 514 -26.45 2.27 3.90
CA ASN A 514 -25.76 2.90 2.77
C ASN A 514 -25.91 2.17 1.41
N ARG A 515 -26.83 1.23 1.29
CA ARG A 515 -27.19 0.61 0.00
C ARG A 515 -28.12 1.53 -0.78
N ILE A 516 -27.88 1.63 -2.07
CA ILE A 516 -28.77 2.32 -2.98
C ILE A 516 -29.83 1.32 -3.47
N ALA A 517 -31.11 1.57 -3.18
CA ALA A 517 -32.18 0.75 -3.71
C ALA A 517 -32.58 1.20 -5.13
N ARG A 518 -32.60 2.51 -5.36
CA ARG A 518 -32.99 3.13 -6.61
C ARG A 518 -32.36 4.51 -6.77
N ASP A 519 -32.00 4.88 -7.99
CA ASP A 519 -31.65 6.26 -8.37
C ASP A 519 -32.45 6.71 -9.59
N ALA A 520 -32.02 7.82 -10.25
CA ALA A 520 -32.67 8.34 -11.45
C ALA A 520 -32.66 7.41 -12.66
N HIS A 521 -31.68 6.48 -12.70
CA HIS A 521 -31.39 5.67 -13.89
C HIS A 521 -31.51 4.18 -13.67
N TYR A 522 -31.36 3.71 -12.42
CA TYR A 522 -31.24 2.28 -12.11
C TYR A 522 -32.00 1.85 -10.87
N LEU A 523 -32.41 0.59 -10.87
CA LEU A 523 -32.85 -0.17 -9.73
C LEU A 523 -31.73 -1.14 -9.31
N TYR A 524 -31.40 -1.19 -8.01
CA TYR A 524 -30.31 -1.98 -7.47
C TYR A 524 -30.80 -3.07 -6.53
N ARG A 525 -30.13 -4.23 -6.57
CA ARG A 525 -30.34 -5.33 -5.65
C ARG A 525 -29.01 -5.81 -5.09
N TYR A 526 -28.99 -6.11 -3.80
CA TYR A 526 -27.83 -6.60 -3.07
C TYR A 526 -28.11 -7.95 -2.46
N ASP A 527 -27.05 -8.74 -2.23
CA ASP A 527 -27.14 -9.98 -1.50
C ASP A 527 -26.92 -9.78 0.02
N ARG A 528 -26.97 -10.88 0.77
CA ARG A 528 -26.76 -10.84 2.23
C ARG A 528 -25.35 -10.41 2.65
N TYR A 529 -24.39 -10.42 1.76
CA TYR A 529 -23.02 -9.93 2.00
C TYR A 529 -22.83 -8.46 1.64
N GLY A 530 -23.90 -7.77 1.28
CA GLY A 530 -23.83 -6.36 0.87
C GLY A 530 -23.20 -6.13 -0.50
N ARG A 531 -23.13 -7.15 -1.36
CA ARG A 531 -22.60 -7.06 -2.71
C ARG A 531 -23.72 -6.77 -3.69
N LEU A 532 -23.45 -5.87 -4.65
CA LEU A 532 -24.39 -5.59 -5.74
C LEU A 532 -24.52 -6.83 -6.64
N THR A 533 -25.73 -7.38 -6.73
CA THR A 533 -26.02 -8.57 -7.54
C THR A 533 -26.74 -8.26 -8.85
N GLU A 534 -27.56 -7.23 -8.84
CA GLU A 534 -28.34 -6.84 -10.01
C GLU A 534 -28.53 -5.33 -10.09
N LYS A 535 -28.43 -4.81 -11.30
CA LYS A 535 -28.67 -3.42 -11.65
C LYS A 535 -29.54 -3.40 -12.92
N THR A 536 -30.73 -2.79 -12.86
CA THR A 536 -31.67 -2.75 -13.96
C THR A 536 -31.88 -1.33 -14.42
N ASP A 537 -31.82 -1.06 -15.73
CA ASP A 537 -32.08 0.25 -16.30
C ASP A 537 -33.57 0.64 -16.04
N LEU A 538 -33.78 1.87 -15.59
CA LEU A 538 -35.12 2.45 -15.50
C LEU A 538 -35.46 3.20 -16.77
N ILE A 539 -36.62 2.90 -17.33
CA ILE A 539 -37.17 3.64 -18.48
C ILE A 539 -38.10 4.71 -17.93
N PRO A 540 -37.89 6.01 -18.27
CA PRO A 540 -38.77 7.08 -17.83
C PRO A 540 -40.22 6.86 -18.27
N GLU A 541 -41.18 7.21 -17.41
CA GLU A 541 -42.62 7.20 -17.78
C GLU A 541 -42.85 8.08 -19.01
N GLY A 542 -43.36 7.46 -20.09
CA GLY A 542 -43.51 8.12 -21.40
C GLY A 542 -42.45 7.76 -22.42
N GLY A 543 -41.41 7.00 -22.07
CA GLY A 543 -40.43 6.40 -22.95
C GLY A 543 -41.02 5.14 -23.63
N ILE A 544 -40.59 4.87 -24.82
CA ILE A 544 -41.11 3.78 -25.68
C ILE A 544 -40.52 2.46 -25.19
N ARG A 545 -41.31 1.63 -24.49
CA ARG A 545 -41.18 0.19 -24.22
C ARG A 545 -40.40 -0.24 -22.98
N THR A 546 -41.07 -0.99 -22.11
CA THR A 546 -40.54 -1.90 -21.10
C THR A 546 -39.56 -2.96 -21.65
N ASP A 547 -39.52 -3.12 -22.96
CA ASP A 547 -38.75 -4.14 -23.68
C ASP A 547 -37.25 -3.73 -23.86
N ASP A 548 -36.88 -2.46 -23.65
CA ASP A 548 -35.53 -1.98 -23.84
C ASP A 548 -34.70 -2.01 -22.55
N GLU A 549 -35.28 -2.47 -21.43
CA GLU A 549 -34.58 -2.60 -20.17
C GLU A 549 -33.36 -3.54 -20.27
N ARG A 550 -32.21 -3.05 -19.83
CA ARG A 550 -31.02 -3.86 -19.68
C ARG A 550 -30.88 -4.25 -18.24
N THR A 551 -30.52 -5.51 -18.03
CA THR A 551 -30.23 -6.03 -16.69
C THR A 551 -28.77 -6.44 -16.62
N HIS A 552 -28.09 -5.88 -15.62
CA HIS A 552 -26.70 -6.19 -15.29
C HIS A 552 -26.69 -7.13 -14.10
N ARG A 553 -25.98 -8.26 -14.19
CA ARG A 553 -25.85 -9.23 -13.11
C ARG A 553 -24.41 -9.46 -12.76
N TYR A 554 -24.17 -9.54 -11.47
CA TYR A 554 -22.85 -9.65 -10.86
C TYR A 554 -22.78 -10.88 -9.97
N HIS A 555 -21.79 -11.74 -10.20
CA HIS A 555 -21.56 -12.94 -9.39
C HIS A 555 -20.18 -12.89 -8.79
N TYR A 556 -20.08 -13.33 -7.55
CA TYR A 556 -18.86 -13.21 -6.75
C TYR A 556 -18.38 -14.58 -6.27
N ASP A 557 -17.08 -14.68 -6.02
CA ASP A 557 -16.49 -15.84 -5.34
C ASP A 557 -16.70 -15.75 -3.80
N SER A 558 -16.22 -16.75 -3.10
CA SER A 558 -16.29 -16.80 -1.63
C SER A 558 -15.47 -15.73 -0.91
N GLN A 559 -14.65 -14.97 -1.64
CA GLN A 559 -13.84 -13.87 -1.15
C GLN A 559 -14.38 -12.51 -1.57
N HIS A 560 -15.64 -12.47 -2.03
CA HIS A 560 -16.34 -11.26 -2.43
C HIS A 560 -15.73 -10.54 -3.64
N ARG A 561 -14.99 -11.28 -4.49
CA ARG A 561 -14.43 -10.75 -5.75
C ARG A 561 -15.38 -11.04 -6.90
N LEU A 562 -15.57 -10.06 -7.78
CA LEU A 562 -16.40 -10.21 -8.97
C LEU A 562 -15.75 -11.19 -9.95
N VAL A 563 -16.39 -12.34 -10.19
CA VAL A 563 -15.87 -13.39 -11.09
C VAL A 563 -16.64 -13.51 -12.37
N HIS A 564 -17.90 -13.07 -12.41
CA HIS A 564 -18.76 -13.18 -13.57
C HIS A 564 -19.71 -11.99 -13.65
N TYR A 565 -19.77 -11.38 -14.82
CA TYR A 565 -20.67 -10.27 -15.13
C TYR A 565 -21.44 -10.60 -16.41
N THR A 566 -22.75 -10.31 -16.43
CA THR A 566 -23.59 -10.42 -17.60
C THR A 566 -24.44 -9.18 -17.78
N ARG A 567 -24.65 -8.77 -19.02
CA ARG A 567 -25.64 -7.76 -19.39
C ARG A 567 -26.61 -8.39 -20.39
N THR A 568 -27.88 -8.35 -20.05
CA THR A 568 -28.94 -8.95 -20.84
C THR A 568 -29.95 -7.89 -21.27
N GLN A 569 -30.58 -8.10 -22.42
CA GLN A 569 -31.75 -7.36 -22.91
C GLN A 569 -32.74 -8.37 -23.48
N TYR A 570 -34.02 -8.28 -23.16
CA TYR A 570 -35.04 -9.29 -23.51
C TYR A 570 -34.66 -10.71 -23.04
N ALA A 571 -34.04 -10.84 -21.88
CA ALA A 571 -33.51 -12.09 -21.38
C ALA A 571 -32.40 -12.73 -22.27
N GLU A 572 -31.94 -12.07 -23.30
CA GLU A 572 -30.84 -12.50 -24.16
C GLU A 572 -29.53 -11.80 -23.77
N PRO A 573 -28.41 -12.50 -23.71
CA PRO A 573 -27.16 -11.90 -23.33
C PRO A 573 -26.60 -10.96 -24.41
N LEU A 574 -26.22 -9.74 -24.01
CA LEU A 574 -25.51 -8.78 -24.83
C LEU A 574 -24.02 -8.92 -24.68
N VAL A 575 -23.56 -9.16 -23.44
CA VAL A 575 -22.18 -9.35 -23.10
C VAL A 575 -22.07 -10.27 -21.88
N GLU A 576 -21.05 -11.10 -21.87
CA GLU A 576 -20.65 -11.90 -20.71
C GLU A 576 -19.17 -11.71 -20.49
N SER A 577 -18.75 -11.58 -19.24
CA SER A 577 -17.33 -11.51 -18.88
C SER A 577 -17.03 -12.34 -17.66
N ARG A 578 -15.85 -12.94 -17.66
CA ARG A 578 -15.34 -13.73 -16.54
C ARG A 578 -13.93 -13.28 -16.18
N TYR A 579 -13.64 -13.26 -14.89
CA TYR A 579 -12.41 -12.74 -14.34
C TYR A 579 -11.70 -13.82 -13.55
N LEU A 580 -10.37 -13.92 -13.74
CA LEU A 580 -9.50 -14.77 -12.95
C LEU A 580 -8.65 -13.92 -12.03
N TYR A 581 -8.47 -14.40 -10.81
CA TYR A 581 -7.66 -13.75 -9.78
C TYR A 581 -6.52 -14.62 -9.32
N ASP A 582 -5.44 -14.00 -8.90
CA ASP A 582 -4.38 -14.68 -8.19
C ASP A 582 -4.73 -14.86 -6.69
N PRO A 583 -3.94 -15.61 -5.92
CA PRO A 583 -4.21 -15.83 -4.51
C PRO A 583 -4.20 -14.55 -3.65
N LEU A 584 -3.58 -13.48 -4.12
CA LEU A 584 -3.57 -12.17 -3.47
C LEU A 584 -4.78 -11.29 -3.85
N GLY A 585 -5.70 -11.83 -4.65
CA GLY A 585 -6.89 -11.10 -5.10
C GLY A 585 -6.63 -10.12 -6.25
N ARG A 586 -5.47 -10.20 -6.91
CA ARG A 586 -5.16 -9.39 -8.09
C ARG A 586 -5.74 -10.06 -9.34
N ARG A 587 -6.38 -9.29 -10.19
CA ARG A 587 -6.96 -9.82 -11.43
C ARG A 587 -5.86 -10.17 -12.43
N VAL A 588 -5.77 -11.42 -12.84
CA VAL A 588 -4.76 -11.91 -13.79
C VAL A 588 -5.29 -12.13 -15.20
N ALA A 589 -6.60 -12.26 -15.35
CA ALA A 589 -7.23 -12.42 -16.67
C ALA A 589 -8.65 -11.90 -16.71
N LYS A 590 -9.03 -11.48 -17.89
CA LYS A 590 -10.39 -11.11 -18.25
C LYS A 590 -10.74 -11.79 -19.58
N ARG A 591 -11.90 -12.43 -19.62
CA ARG A 591 -12.45 -13.06 -20.83
C ARG A 591 -13.81 -12.44 -21.10
N VAL A 592 -14.01 -11.88 -22.29
CA VAL A 592 -15.23 -11.16 -22.66
C VAL A 592 -15.82 -11.77 -23.92
N TRP A 593 -17.08 -12.18 -23.84
CA TRP A 593 -17.91 -12.62 -24.99
C TRP A 593 -18.88 -11.51 -25.32
N ARG A 594 -18.88 -11.07 -26.59
CA ARG A 594 -19.78 -10.02 -27.09
C ARG A 594 -20.78 -10.60 -28.06
N ARG A 595 -21.94 -9.98 -28.14
CA ARG A 595 -22.97 -10.35 -29.13
C ARG A 595 -22.50 -10.01 -30.53
N GLU A 596 -22.50 -10.99 -31.39
CA GLU A 596 -22.11 -10.85 -32.79
C GLU A 596 -23.08 -11.62 -33.70
N ARG A 597 -23.12 -11.28 -34.99
CA ARG A 597 -23.82 -12.08 -36.01
C ARG A 597 -22.97 -13.26 -36.39
N ASP A 598 -23.56 -14.45 -36.32
CA ASP A 598 -22.91 -15.64 -36.84
C ASP A 598 -23.07 -15.73 -38.39
N LEU A 599 -22.47 -16.77 -38.99
CA LEU A 599 -22.52 -16.98 -40.43
C LEU A 599 -23.93 -17.24 -40.96
N THR A 600 -24.89 -17.55 -40.12
CA THR A 600 -26.31 -17.75 -40.46
C THR A 600 -27.14 -16.49 -40.31
N GLY A 601 -26.53 -15.42 -39.79
CA GLY A 601 -27.23 -14.14 -39.57
C GLY A 601 -27.87 -14.02 -38.19
N TRP A 602 -27.80 -15.05 -37.33
CA TRP A 602 -28.30 -15.02 -35.99
C TRP A 602 -27.36 -14.26 -35.05
N MET A 603 -27.95 -13.54 -34.12
CA MET A 603 -27.23 -12.81 -33.11
C MET A 603 -27.00 -13.71 -31.88
N SER A 604 -25.77 -14.01 -31.58
CA SER A 604 -25.37 -14.80 -30.38
C SER A 604 -24.09 -14.26 -29.76
N LEU A 605 -23.73 -14.74 -28.56
CA LEU A 605 -22.42 -14.44 -28.01
C LEU A 605 -21.32 -15.09 -28.86
N SER A 606 -20.21 -14.40 -29.02
CA SER A 606 -19.02 -14.89 -29.73
C SER A 606 -18.60 -16.27 -29.23
N ARG A 607 -18.14 -17.15 -30.11
CA ARG A 607 -17.67 -18.50 -29.71
C ARG A 607 -16.39 -18.46 -28.93
N LYS A 608 -15.52 -17.52 -29.26
CA LYS A 608 -14.24 -17.30 -28.56
C LYS A 608 -14.30 -15.99 -27.80
N PRO A 609 -13.83 -15.95 -26.54
CA PRO A 609 -13.73 -14.71 -25.79
C PRO A 609 -12.56 -13.87 -26.27
N GLU A 610 -12.67 -12.57 -26.10
CA GLU A 610 -11.53 -11.67 -26.09
C GLU A 610 -10.81 -11.85 -24.74
N VAL A 611 -9.56 -12.29 -24.76
CA VAL A 611 -8.79 -12.55 -23.56
C VAL A 611 -7.80 -11.42 -23.32
N THR A 612 -7.81 -10.88 -22.12
CA THR A 612 -6.82 -9.90 -21.66
C THR A 612 -6.11 -10.48 -20.44
N TRP A 613 -4.77 -10.49 -20.48
CA TRP A 613 -3.92 -10.91 -19.38
C TRP A 613 -3.34 -9.72 -18.65
N TYR A 614 -3.20 -9.83 -17.33
CA TYR A 614 -2.70 -8.79 -16.45
C TYR A 614 -1.51 -9.29 -15.65
N GLY A 615 -0.41 -8.54 -15.70
CA GLY A 615 0.79 -8.79 -14.93
C GLY A 615 1.00 -7.74 -13.85
N TRP A 616 1.47 -8.15 -12.69
CA TRP A 616 1.57 -7.33 -11.50
C TRP A 616 3.00 -7.25 -10.96
N ASP A 617 3.31 -6.11 -10.38
CA ASP A 617 4.46 -5.88 -9.51
C ASP A 617 3.95 -5.31 -8.18
N GLY A 618 3.86 -6.17 -7.17
CA GLY A 618 3.15 -5.82 -5.93
C GLY A 618 1.68 -5.49 -6.21
N ASP A 619 1.22 -4.35 -5.73
CA ASP A 619 -0.15 -3.88 -5.95
C ASP A 619 -0.33 -3.02 -7.21
N ARG A 620 0.69 -2.95 -8.07
CA ARG A 620 0.65 -2.18 -9.31
C ARG A 620 0.44 -3.08 -10.51
N LEU A 621 -0.54 -2.72 -11.33
CA LEU A 621 -0.79 -3.35 -12.61
C LEU A 621 0.22 -2.81 -13.62
N THR A 622 1.23 -3.61 -13.96
CA THR A 622 2.33 -3.18 -14.84
C THR A 622 2.20 -3.65 -16.27
N THR A 623 1.47 -4.73 -16.50
CA THR A 623 1.39 -5.36 -17.83
C THR A 623 -0.04 -5.71 -18.18
N ILE A 624 -0.45 -5.32 -19.39
CA ILE A 624 -1.72 -5.71 -19.99
C ILE A 624 -1.42 -6.28 -21.35
N GLN A 625 -1.86 -7.50 -21.61
CA GLN A 625 -1.63 -8.17 -22.88
C GLN A 625 -2.90 -8.75 -23.43
N ASN A 626 -3.15 -8.47 -24.71
CA ASN A 626 -4.17 -9.10 -25.51
C ASN A 626 -3.54 -9.79 -26.75
N ASP A 627 -4.37 -10.21 -27.70
CA ASP A 627 -3.90 -10.86 -28.94
C ASP A 627 -3.16 -9.90 -29.90
N ARG A 628 -3.26 -8.60 -29.71
CA ARG A 628 -2.68 -7.56 -30.59
C ARG A 628 -1.38 -6.98 -30.04
N SER A 629 -1.35 -6.66 -28.76
CA SER A 629 -0.24 -5.94 -28.15
C SER A 629 -0.07 -6.26 -26.68
N ARG A 630 1.14 -5.98 -26.20
CA ARG A 630 1.49 -5.91 -24.78
C ARG A 630 1.75 -4.45 -24.43
N ILE A 631 1.03 -3.94 -23.45
CA ILE A 631 1.19 -2.60 -22.91
C ILE A 631 1.78 -2.71 -21.52
N GLN A 632 2.91 -2.07 -21.31
CA GLN A 632 3.60 -2.07 -20.01
C GLN A 632 3.66 -0.65 -19.49
N THR A 633 3.30 -0.48 -18.22
CA THR A 633 3.27 0.80 -17.53
C THR A 633 4.37 0.84 -16.49
N ILE A 634 5.20 1.87 -16.55
CA ILE A 634 6.22 2.18 -15.56
C ILE A 634 5.67 3.29 -14.68
N TYR A 635 5.58 3.02 -13.38
CA TYR A 635 5.07 3.96 -12.39
C TYR A 635 6.21 4.73 -11.74
N GLN A 636 5.91 5.92 -11.25
CA GLN A 636 6.83 6.61 -10.36
C GLN A 636 7.06 5.76 -9.10
N PRO A 637 8.30 5.63 -8.60
CA PRO A 637 8.58 4.86 -7.40
C PRO A 637 7.69 5.27 -6.22
N GLY A 638 7.07 4.28 -5.56
CA GLY A 638 6.18 4.50 -4.42
C GLY A 638 4.85 5.18 -4.71
N SER A 639 4.50 5.34 -5.98
CA SER A 639 3.27 5.98 -6.40
C SER A 639 2.47 5.05 -7.31
N PHE A 640 1.16 5.26 -7.37
CA PHE A 640 0.28 4.65 -8.37
C PHE A 640 0.09 5.53 -9.61
N THR A 641 0.84 6.64 -9.70
CA THR A 641 0.81 7.53 -10.86
C THR A 641 1.62 6.93 -11.98
N PRO A 642 1.04 6.65 -13.15
CA PRO A 642 1.76 6.14 -14.30
C PRO A 642 2.71 7.21 -14.87
N LEU A 643 3.89 6.80 -15.31
CA LEU A 643 4.90 7.69 -15.88
C LEU A 643 5.15 7.38 -17.35
N ILE A 644 5.48 6.15 -17.68
CA ILE A 644 5.84 5.74 -19.05
C ILE A 644 4.96 4.55 -19.48
N ARG A 645 4.47 4.65 -20.72
CA ARG A 645 3.76 3.58 -21.40
C ARG A 645 4.63 3.02 -22.50
N VAL A 646 4.84 1.72 -22.47
CA VAL A 646 5.57 0.99 -23.52
C VAL A 646 4.63 -0.01 -24.17
N GLU A 647 4.40 0.12 -25.47
CA GLU A 647 3.58 -0.80 -26.25
C GLU A 647 4.42 -1.58 -27.24
N THR A 648 4.26 -2.90 -27.22
CA THR A 648 4.91 -3.80 -28.14
C THR A 648 3.86 -4.66 -28.84
N ALA A 649 3.84 -4.69 -30.17
CA ALA A 649 2.92 -5.56 -30.91
C ALA A 649 3.20 -7.03 -30.62
N THR A 650 2.16 -7.86 -30.53
CA THR A 650 2.30 -9.30 -30.24
C THR A 650 3.13 -10.03 -31.30
N GLY A 651 3.02 -9.61 -32.56
CA GLY A 651 3.85 -10.12 -33.66
C GLY A 651 5.35 -9.80 -33.47
N GLU A 652 5.70 -8.66 -32.89
CA GLU A 652 7.08 -8.30 -32.54
C GLU A 652 7.60 -9.13 -31.36
N LEU A 653 6.73 -9.40 -30.36
CA LEU A 653 7.07 -10.26 -29.23
C LEU A 653 7.32 -11.71 -29.68
N ALA A 654 6.55 -12.22 -30.64
CA ALA A 654 6.73 -13.56 -31.18
C ALA A 654 8.11 -13.71 -31.86
N LYS A 655 8.63 -12.66 -32.48
CA LYS A 655 9.97 -12.65 -33.07
C LYS A 655 11.10 -12.68 -32.02
N THR A 656 10.83 -12.34 -30.77
CA THR A 656 11.82 -12.43 -29.69
C THR A 656 11.94 -13.85 -29.11
N GLN A 657 10.99 -14.72 -29.42
CA GLN A 657 11.03 -16.12 -29.03
C GLN A 657 12.07 -16.84 -29.91
N ARG A 658 13.21 -17.08 -29.35
CA ARG A 658 14.27 -17.81 -29.99
C ARG A 658 14.49 -19.14 -29.30
N ARG A 659 15.01 -20.10 -30.05
CA ARG A 659 15.40 -21.38 -29.47
C ARG A 659 16.66 -21.18 -28.62
N SER A 660 16.76 -21.92 -27.52
CA SER A 660 18.03 -21.99 -26.79
C SER A 660 19.13 -22.62 -27.65
N LEU A 661 20.38 -22.34 -27.31
CA LEU A 661 21.52 -22.99 -27.99
C LEU A 661 21.41 -24.52 -27.88
N ALA A 662 20.98 -25.03 -26.74
CA ALA A 662 20.74 -26.45 -26.53
C ALA A 662 19.64 -26.98 -27.48
N ASP A 663 18.50 -26.28 -27.61
CA ASP A 663 17.42 -26.67 -28.51
C ASP A 663 17.85 -26.64 -29.98
N THR A 664 18.59 -25.60 -30.37
CA THR A 664 19.12 -25.46 -31.74
C THR A 664 20.02 -26.61 -32.09
N LEU A 665 20.94 -26.99 -31.21
CA LEU A 665 21.87 -28.12 -31.44
C LEU A 665 21.15 -29.46 -31.39
N GLN A 666 20.14 -29.63 -30.52
CA GLN A 666 19.35 -30.86 -30.51
C GLN A 666 18.55 -31.08 -31.80
N GLN A 667 18.05 -30.01 -32.39
CA GLN A 667 17.29 -30.06 -33.65
C GLN A 667 18.19 -30.30 -34.88
N SER A 668 19.45 -29.88 -34.82
CA SER A 668 20.41 -29.97 -35.91
C SER A 668 21.34 -31.20 -35.84
N GLY A 669 21.29 -31.97 -34.75
CA GLY A 669 22.30 -32.97 -34.43
C GLY A 669 22.03 -34.40 -34.94
N GLY A 670 20.96 -34.67 -35.69
CA GLY A 670 20.66 -36.00 -36.24
C GLY A 670 21.20 -36.23 -37.65
N GLU A 671 21.93 -37.33 -37.89
CA GLU A 671 22.47 -37.68 -39.21
C GLU A 671 21.38 -37.86 -40.30
N ASP A 672 20.12 -38.11 -39.87
CA ASP A 672 18.98 -38.29 -40.79
C ASP A 672 17.96 -37.09 -40.69
N GLY A 673 18.36 -35.93 -40.17
CA GLY A 673 17.51 -34.78 -40.01
C GLY A 673 16.49 -34.88 -38.82
N GLY A 674 16.71 -35.84 -37.91
CA GLY A 674 15.93 -36.00 -36.68
C GLY A 674 16.53 -35.21 -35.50
N SER A 675 15.73 -34.92 -34.50
CA SER A 675 16.18 -34.28 -33.24
C SER A 675 16.86 -35.30 -32.33
N VAL A 676 17.96 -34.88 -31.70
CA VAL A 676 18.67 -35.64 -30.68
C VAL A 676 18.33 -35.07 -29.31
N VAL A 677 18.11 -35.92 -28.31
CA VAL A 677 17.84 -35.50 -26.93
C VAL A 677 19.16 -35.49 -26.16
N PHE A 678 19.54 -34.33 -25.62
CA PHE A 678 20.73 -34.19 -24.80
C PHE A 678 20.48 -34.55 -23.33
N PRO A 679 21.48 -35.11 -22.63
CA PRO A 679 21.41 -35.28 -21.19
C PRO A 679 21.16 -33.92 -20.46
N PRO A 680 20.42 -33.89 -19.34
CA PRO A 680 20.12 -32.64 -18.62
C PRO A 680 21.34 -31.82 -18.22
N VAL A 681 22.46 -32.49 -17.90
CA VAL A 681 23.72 -31.82 -17.54
C VAL A 681 24.30 -31.05 -18.73
N LEU A 682 24.25 -31.65 -19.93
CA LEU A 682 24.71 -30.98 -21.15
C LEU A 682 23.83 -29.77 -21.50
N VAL A 683 22.51 -29.89 -21.33
CA VAL A 683 21.59 -28.78 -21.54
C VAL A 683 21.93 -27.61 -20.59
N GLN A 684 22.17 -27.90 -19.31
CA GLN A 684 22.57 -26.85 -18.32
C GLN A 684 23.90 -26.18 -18.68
N MET A 685 24.88 -26.96 -19.18
CA MET A 685 26.16 -26.40 -19.59
C MET A 685 26.02 -25.52 -20.84
N LEU A 686 25.18 -25.89 -21.79
CA LEU A 686 24.89 -25.11 -22.98
C LEU A 686 24.09 -23.85 -22.64
N ASP A 687 23.11 -23.91 -21.74
CA ASP A 687 22.34 -22.75 -21.27
C ASP A 687 23.24 -21.76 -20.54
N ARG A 688 24.17 -22.25 -19.72
CA ARG A 688 25.19 -21.42 -19.08
C ARG A 688 26.07 -20.73 -20.09
N LEU A 689 26.61 -21.51 -21.07
CA LEU A 689 27.45 -20.96 -22.14
C LEU A 689 26.73 -19.90 -22.96
N GLU A 690 25.49 -20.15 -23.32
CA GLU A 690 24.63 -19.18 -24.01
C GLU A 690 24.50 -17.87 -23.23
N SER A 691 24.23 -17.98 -21.95
CA SER A 691 24.13 -16.83 -21.06
C SER A 691 25.43 -16.02 -20.96
N GLU A 692 26.55 -16.73 -20.89
CA GLU A 692 27.90 -16.13 -20.87
C GLU A 692 28.25 -15.43 -22.19
N ILE A 693 27.89 -16.03 -23.34
CA ILE A 693 28.08 -15.43 -24.66
C ILE A 693 27.23 -14.16 -24.81
N LEU A 694 25.97 -14.21 -24.41
CA LEU A 694 25.07 -13.06 -24.46
C LEU A 694 25.53 -11.90 -23.56
N ALA A 695 26.19 -12.22 -22.46
CA ALA A 695 26.76 -11.26 -21.54
C ALA A 695 28.16 -10.73 -21.96
N ASP A 696 28.68 -11.22 -23.06
CA ASP A 696 30.07 -11.01 -23.54
C ASP A 696 31.13 -11.29 -22.44
N ARG A 697 30.85 -12.31 -21.62
CA ARG A 697 31.70 -12.70 -20.47
C ARG A 697 31.81 -14.22 -20.37
N VAL A 698 32.42 -14.84 -21.39
CA VAL A 698 32.61 -16.29 -21.37
C VAL A 698 33.70 -16.67 -20.37
N SER A 699 33.32 -17.50 -19.40
CA SER A 699 34.20 -17.98 -18.35
C SER A 699 35.32 -18.87 -18.90
N GLU A 700 36.44 -18.90 -18.20
CA GLU A 700 37.56 -19.77 -18.55
C GLU A 700 37.19 -21.26 -18.46
N GLU A 701 36.30 -21.60 -17.58
CA GLU A 701 35.72 -22.94 -17.42
C GLU A 701 34.96 -23.36 -18.69
N SER A 702 34.07 -22.51 -19.18
CA SER A 702 33.32 -22.74 -20.42
C SER A 702 34.23 -22.83 -21.64
N ARG A 703 35.26 -21.98 -21.70
CA ARG A 703 36.29 -22.04 -22.77
C ARG A 703 37.05 -23.36 -22.78
N ARG A 704 37.51 -23.85 -21.61
CA ARG A 704 38.19 -25.13 -21.46
C ARG A 704 37.30 -26.33 -21.84
N TRP A 705 36.05 -26.25 -21.40
CA TRP A 705 35.07 -27.29 -21.74
C TRP A 705 34.87 -27.38 -23.28
N LEU A 706 34.64 -26.22 -23.95
CA LEU A 706 34.51 -26.18 -25.40
C LEU A 706 35.77 -26.71 -26.10
N ALA A 707 36.94 -26.29 -25.66
CA ALA A 707 38.22 -26.76 -26.21
C ALA A 707 38.40 -28.29 -26.07
N SER A 708 37.93 -28.87 -24.95
CA SER A 708 37.94 -30.32 -24.74
C SER A 708 37.01 -31.06 -25.72
N CYS A 709 35.97 -30.39 -26.23
CA CYS A 709 35.09 -30.91 -27.27
C CYS A 709 35.54 -30.59 -28.70
N GLY A 710 36.68 -29.93 -28.87
CA GLY A 710 37.17 -29.47 -30.17
C GLY A 710 36.41 -28.28 -30.76
N LEU A 711 35.70 -27.54 -29.93
CA LEU A 711 34.82 -26.44 -30.32
C LEU A 711 35.35 -25.10 -29.82
N THR A 712 34.95 -24.02 -30.47
CA THR A 712 35.27 -22.65 -30.07
C THR A 712 34.02 -21.86 -29.72
N VAL A 713 34.20 -20.81 -28.93
CA VAL A 713 33.10 -19.87 -28.58
C VAL A 713 32.46 -19.26 -29.84
N ALA A 714 33.29 -18.91 -30.85
CA ALA A 714 32.81 -18.35 -32.11
C ALA A 714 31.89 -19.33 -32.88
N GLN A 715 32.23 -20.63 -32.86
CA GLN A 715 31.41 -21.69 -33.48
C GLN A 715 30.08 -21.82 -32.77
N MET A 716 30.05 -21.79 -31.44
CA MET A 716 28.81 -21.84 -30.68
C MET A 716 27.98 -20.60 -30.89
N GLN A 717 28.59 -19.43 -30.91
CA GLN A 717 27.90 -18.16 -31.18
C GLN A 717 27.25 -18.14 -32.57
N SER A 718 27.85 -18.74 -33.56
CA SER A 718 27.30 -18.86 -34.92
C SER A 718 26.09 -19.81 -35.00
N GLN A 719 25.90 -20.71 -34.03
CA GLN A 719 24.76 -21.63 -33.94
C GLN A 719 23.58 -21.04 -33.16
N MET A 720 23.79 -19.92 -32.49
CA MET A 720 22.74 -19.24 -31.73
C MET A 720 21.76 -18.52 -32.65
N ASP A 721 20.48 -18.62 -32.34
CA ASP A 721 19.49 -17.76 -32.99
C ASP A 721 19.78 -16.28 -32.69
N PRO A 722 19.64 -15.38 -33.66
CA PRO A 722 19.92 -13.97 -33.45
C PRO A 722 19.00 -13.35 -32.38
N VAL A 723 19.54 -12.43 -31.61
CA VAL A 723 18.74 -11.62 -30.67
C VAL A 723 17.99 -10.56 -31.46
N TYR A 724 16.68 -10.59 -31.37
CA TYR A 724 15.80 -9.61 -31.99
C TYR A 724 15.38 -8.55 -30.99
N THR A 725 15.54 -7.28 -31.34
CA THR A 725 15.03 -6.15 -30.53
C THR A 725 13.69 -5.72 -31.11
N PRO A 726 12.57 -5.92 -30.41
CA PRO A 726 11.25 -5.55 -30.92
C PRO A 726 11.10 -4.04 -31.03
N ALA A 727 10.35 -3.61 -32.05
CA ALA A 727 9.93 -2.21 -32.15
C ALA A 727 8.92 -1.90 -31.03
N ARG A 728 9.12 -0.81 -30.32
CA ARG A 728 8.29 -0.34 -29.22
C ARG A 728 7.80 1.07 -29.45
N LYS A 729 6.55 1.33 -29.03
CA LYS A 729 6.00 2.68 -28.92
C LYS A 729 6.10 3.13 -27.49
N ILE A 730 6.79 4.26 -27.25
CA ILE A 730 7.01 4.80 -25.91
C ILE A 730 6.28 6.13 -25.80
N HIS A 731 5.46 6.25 -24.76
CA HIS A 731 4.72 7.48 -24.44
C HIS A 731 4.95 7.88 -22.99
N LEU A 732 4.98 9.19 -22.75
CA LEU A 732 4.86 9.72 -21.39
C LEU A 732 3.38 9.88 -21.04
N TYR A 733 2.99 9.49 -19.86
CA TYR A 733 1.71 9.87 -19.27
C TYR A 733 1.79 11.29 -18.74
N HIS A 734 1.02 12.19 -19.32
CA HIS A 734 0.75 13.47 -18.71
C HIS A 734 -0.50 13.35 -17.85
N CYS A 735 -0.33 13.48 -16.52
CA CYS A 735 -1.39 13.28 -15.55
C CYS A 735 -1.78 14.59 -14.87
N ASP A 736 -3.01 14.64 -14.34
CA ASP A 736 -3.40 15.72 -13.44
C ASP A 736 -2.71 15.57 -12.06
N HIS A 737 -3.02 16.49 -11.14
CA HIS A 737 -2.47 16.50 -9.78
C HIS A 737 -2.79 15.25 -8.95
N ARG A 738 -3.83 14.50 -9.33
CA ARG A 738 -4.22 13.22 -8.68
C ARG A 738 -3.50 12.01 -9.25
N GLY A 739 -2.90 12.14 -10.43
CA GLY A 739 -2.32 11.05 -11.18
C GLY A 739 -3.25 10.44 -12.25
N LEU A 740 -4.35 11.11 -12.58
CA LEU A 740 -5.24 10.72 -13.67
C LEU A 740 -4.61 11.06 -15.01
N PRO A 741 -4.42 10.11 -15.94
CA PRO A 741 -3.87 10.39 -17.26
C PRO A 741 -4.78 11.29 -18.09
N LEU A 742 -4.25 12.41 -18.56
CA LEU A 742 -4.92 13.37 -19.44
C LEU A 742 -4.44 13.29 -20.86
N ALA A 743 -3.20 12.88 -21.07
CA ALA A 743 -2.61 12.77 -22.39
C ALA A 743 -1.50 11.71 -22.42
N LEU A 744 -1.29 11.13 -23.60
CA LEU A 744 -0.12 10.34 -23.95
C LEU A 744 0.72 11.14 -24.95
N ILE A 745 1.97 11.38 -24.59
CA ILE A 745 2.87 12.25 -25.33
C ILE A 745 4.05 11.40 -25.84
N SER A 746 4.32 11.51 -27.15
CA SER A 746 5.44 10.83 -27.80
C SER A 746 6.77 11.48 -27.43
N THR A 747 7.89 10.81 -27.73
CA THR A 747 9.25 11.34 -27.58
C THR A 747 9.49 12.61 -28.39
N GLU A 748 8.73 12.82 -29.47
CA GLU A 748 8.76 14.03 -30.31
C GLU A 748 7.94 15.19 -29.74
N GLY A 749 7.24 14.96 -28.63
CA GLY A 749 6.39 15.96 -27.99
C GLY A 749 4.97 16.05 -28.57
N ALA A 750 4.58 15.14 -29.47
CA ALA A 750 3.23 15.09 -30.02
C ALA A 750 2.25 14.43 -29.06
N THR A 751 1.06 15.01 -28.92
CA THR A 751 -0.04 14.38 -28.19
C THR A 751 -0.73 13.37 -29.10
N GLU A 752 -0.66 12.10 -28.74
CA GLU A 752 -1.24 11.01 -29.54
C GLU A 752 -2.55 10.47 -28.97
N TRP A 753 -2.85 10.81 -27.76
CA TRP A 753 -4.11 10.54 -27.06
C TRP A 753 -4.34 11.61 -26.00
N CYS A 754 -5.56 12.09 -25.84
CA CYS A 754 -5.95 12.94 -24.72
C CYS A 754 -7.41 12.73 -24.35
N ALA A 755 -7.74 13.06 -23.11
CA ALA A 755 -9.08 12.92 -22.56
C ALA A 755 -9.40 13.99 -21.51
N GLU A 756 -10.70 14.23 -21.34
CA GLU A 756 -11.27 15.05 -20.27
C GLU A 756 -12.22 14.22 -19.43
N TYR A 757 -12.20 14.46 -18.13
CA TYR A 757 -12.96 13.71 -17.13
C TYR A 757 -13.73 14.64 -16.20
N ASP A 758 -14.80 14.11 -15.62
CA ASP A 758 -15.44 14.75 -14.48
C ASP A 758 -14.64 14.47 -13.18
N GLU A 759 -15.11 14.97 -12.06
CA GLU A 759 -14.45 14.89 -10.77
C GLU A 759 -14.36 13.44 -10.25
N TRP A 760 -15.28 12.58 -10.67
CA TRP A 760 -15.37 11.19 -10.25
C TRP A 760 -14.65 10.23 -11.19
N GLY A 761 -14.01 10.76 -12.23
CA GLY A 761 -13.25 10.00 -13.20
C GLY A 761 -14.07 9.47 -14.39
N ASN A 762 -15.29 9.94 -14.58
CA ASN A 762 -16.06 9.63 -15.79
C ASN A 762 -15.44 10.33 -17.00
N LEU A 763 -15.29 9.60 -18.09
CA LEU A 763 -14.80 10.14 -19.35
C LEU A 763 -15.86 11.06 -19.99
N LEU A 764 -15.51 12.32 -20.19
CA LEU A 764 -16.37 13.32 -20.84
C LEU A 764 -16.06 13.45 -22.32
N ASN A 765 -14.78 13.45 -22.68
CA ASN A 765 -14.30 13.57 -24.05
C ASN A 765 -12.99 12.83 -24.24
N GLU A 766 -12.77 12.27 -25.42
CA GLU A 766 -11.57 11.54 -25.80
C GLU A 766 -11.18 11.85 -27.24
N GLU A 767 -9.92 12.21 -27.43
CA GLU A 767 -9.31 12.32 -28.77
C GLU A 767 -8.27 11.21 -28.90
N ASN A 768 -8.52 10.27 -29.78
CA ASN A 768 -7.67 9.08 -29.97
C ASN A 768 -7.47 8.74 -31.46
N PRO A 769 -6.80 9.61 -32.22
CA PRO A 769 -6.62 9.42 -33.66
C PRO A 769 -5.79 8.17 -34.01
N HIS A 770 -4.95 7.71 -33.10
CA HIS A 770 -4.09 6.55 -33.31
C HIS A 770 -4.66 5.25 -32.74
N GLN A 771 -5.91 5.26 -32.24
CA GLN A 771 -6.58 4.11 -31.62
C GLN A 771 -5.74 3.43 -30.52
N LEU A 772 -5.05 4.22 -29.71
CA LEU A 772 -4.30 3.73 -28.59
C LEU A 772 -5.24 3.20 -27.50
N GLN A 773 -4.90 2.06 -26.93
CA GLN A 773 -5.60 1.54 -25.76
C GLN A 773 -5.08 2.23 -24.51
N GLN A 774 -5.91 3.05 -23.90
CA GLN A 774 -5.61 3.74 -22.64
C GLN A 774 -6.82 3.63 -21.71
N LEU A 775 -6.78 2.68 -20.80
CA LEU A 775 -7.88 2.32 -19.90
C LEU A 775 -7.58 2.65 -18.43
N ILE A 776 -6.39 3.19 -18.12
CA ILE A 776 -6.06 3.66 -16.78
C ILE A 776 -6.90 4.92 -16.49
N ARG A 777 -7.46 4.97 -15.28
CA ARG A 777 -8.26 6.10 -14.79
C ARG A 777 -7.56 6.73 -13.58
N LEU A 778 -8.26 7.08 -12.53
CA LEU A 778 -7.66 7.51 -11.28
C LEU A 778 -6.65 6.46 -10.78
N PRO A 779 -5.64 6.84 -9.99
CA PRO A 779 -4.61 5.91 -9.56
C PRO A 779 -5.17 4.59 -9.02
N GLY A 780 -4.65 3.48 -9.56
CA GLY A 780 -5.10 2.13 -9.23
C GLY A 780 -6.35 1.63 -9.98
N GLN A 781 -6.97 2.48 -10.80
CA GLN A 781 -8.19 2.14 -11.54
C GLN A 781 -7.92 1.73 -12.98
N GLN A 782 -8.61 0.67 -13.42
CA GLN A 782 -8.59 0.16 -14.78
C GLN A 782 -10.03 0.08 -15.30
N TYR A 783 -10.32 0.77 -16.40
CA TYR A 783 -11.65 0.77 -17.00
C TYR A 783 -11.96 -0.57 -17.68
N ASP A 784 -13.15 -1.11 -17.37
CA ASP A 784 -13.73 -2.28 -18.02
C ASP A 784 -14.87 -1.85 -18.94
N GLU A 785 -14.63 -1.88 -20.23
CA GLU A 785 -15.57 -1.40 -21.25
C GLU A 785 -16.89 -2.19 -21.26
N GLU A 786 -16.84 -3.49 -20.97
CA GLU A 786 -18.00 -4.37 -20.97
C GLU A 786 -19.01 -4.05 -19.87
N SER A 787 -18.55 -3.64 -18.70
CA SER A 787 -19.38 -3.38 -17.51
C SER A 787 -19.57 -1.90 -17.21
N GLY A 788 -18.69 -1.04 -17.71
CA GLY A 788 -18.61 0.37 -17.32
C GLY A 788 -18.02 0.60 -15.94
N LEU A 789 -17.57 -0.45 -15.26
CA LEU A 789 -16.92 -0.38 -13.96
C LEU A 789 -15.42 -0.13 -14.10
N TYR A 790 -14.81 0.41 -13.03
CA TYR A 790 -13.37 0.53 -12.87
C TYR A 790 -12.87 -0.51 -11.88
N TYR A 791 -12.03 -1.42 -12.35
CA TYR A 791 -11.34 -2.35 -11.48
C TYR A 791 -10.32 -1.59 -10.64
N ASN A 792 -10.43 -1.65 -9.32
CA ASN A 792 -9.62 -0.89 -8.38
C ASN A 792 -9.00 -1.82 -7.31
N ARG A 793 -8.14 -2.72 -7.74
CA ARG A 793 -7.38 -3.69 -6.95
C ARG A 793 -8.26 -4.62 -6.09
N HIS A 794 -8.82 -4.15 -5.00
CA HIS A 794 -9.65 -4.96 -4.08
C HIS A 794 -11.15 -4.88 -4.35
N ARG A 795 -11.58 -3.85 -5.06
CA ARG A 795 -13.00 -3.62 -5.36
C ARG A 795 -13.20 -3.11 -6.78
N TYR A 796 -14.45 -3.08 -7.17
CA TYR A 796 -14.89 -2.45 -8.42
C TYR A 796 -15.63 -1.15 -8.11
N TYR A 797 -15.22 -0.10 -8.78
CA TYR A 797 -15.74 1.24 -8.62
C TYR A 797 -16.75 1.54 -9.75
N ASP A 798 -17.93 2.08 -9.37
CA ASP A 798 -18.90 2.59 -10.32
C ASP A 798 -18.75 4.13 -10.42
N PRO A 799 -18.17 4.65 -11.51
CA PRO A 799 -17.91 6.07 -11.62
C PRO A 799 -19.19 6.89 -11.79
N LEU A 800 -20.26 6.31 -12.29
CA LEU A 800 -21.56 6.99 -12.43
C LEU A 800 -22.17 7.29 -11.05
N GLN A 801 -21.95 6.40 -10.08
CA GLN A 801 -22.42 6.54 -8.71
C GLN A 801 -21.38 7.16 -7.78
N GLY A 802 -20.11 7.17 -8.19
CA GLY A 802 -19.01 7.62 -7.36
C GLY A 802 -18.79 6.74 -6.11
N ARG A 803 -19.04 5.42 -6.24
CA ARG A 803 -18.96 4.49 -5.12
C ARG A 803 -18.57 3.08 -5.57
N TYR A 804 -18.17 2.24 -4.62
CA TYR A 804 -17.90 0.82 -4.86
C TYR A 804 -19.18 -0.02 -4.88
N ILE A 805 -19.15 -1.14 -5.61
CA ILE A 805 -20.30 -2.06 -5.71
C ILE A 805 -20.33 -3.11 -4.59
N THR A 806 -19.24 -3.21 -3.81
CA THR A 806 -19.10 -4.12 -2.66
C THR A 806 -18.65 -3.36 -1.43
N GLN A 807 -18.85 -3.97 -0.27
CA GLN A 807 -18.37 -3.43 1.00
C GLN A 807 -16.85 -3.45 1.08
N ASP A 808 -16.30 -2.54 1.86
CA ASP A 808 -14.86 -2.44 2.07
C ASP A 808 -14.32 -3.72 2.72
N PRO A 809 -13.32 -4.40 2.14
CA PRO A 809 -12.73 -5.60 2.71
C PRO A 809 -12.08 -5.38 4.08
N ILE A 810 -11.66 -4.14 4.39
CA ILE A 810 -11.10 -3.78 5.70
C ILE A 810 -12.14 -3.22 6.68
N GLY A 811 -13.41 -3.24 6.29
CA GLY A 811 -14.52 -2.84 7.13
C GLY A 811 -14.40 -1.40 7.65
N LEU A 812 -14.61 -1.22 8.96
CA LEU A 812 -14.58 0.09 9.61
C LEU A 812 -13.24 0.84 9.49
N LYS A 813 -12.14 0.16 9.19
CA LYS A 813 -10.83 0.81 8.94
C LYS A 813 -10.83 1.68 7.70
N GLY A 814 -11.62 1.32 6.70
CA GLY A 814 -11.79 2.10 5.47
C GLY A 814 -12.80 3.24 5.58
N GLY A 815 -13.48 3.36 6.71
CA GLY A 815 -14.53 4.32 6.96
C GLY A 815 -15.83 3.65 7.42
N TRP A 816 -16.80 4.45 7.86
CA TRP A 816 -18.09 3.91 8.36
C TRP A 816 -19.10 3.67 7.23
N ASN A 817 -18.93 4.34 6.09
CA ASN A 817 -19.67 4.01 4.88
C ASN A 817 -18.84 3.03 4.04
N PHE A 818 -19.21 1.75 4.04
CA PHE A 818 -18.44 0.67 3.43
C PHE A 818 -18.39 0.71 1.91
N TYR A 819 -19.20 1.54 1.27
CA TYR A 819 -19.25 1.68 -0.19
C TYR A 819 -18.55 2.95 -0.70
N GLN A 820 -18.08 3.78 0.21
CA GLN A 820 -17.62 5.13 -0.09
C GLN A 820 -16.31 5.13 -0.91
N TYR A 821 -16.30 5.93 -1.98
CA TYR A 821 -15.10 6.54 -2.54
C TYR A 821 -14.87 7.89 -1.83
N PRO A 822 -13.65 8.44 -1.76
CA PRO A 822 -13.41 9.70 -1.07
C PRO A 822 -14.41 10.82 -1.39
N LEU A 823 -14.92 11.49 -0.36
CA LEU A 823 -15.94 12.54 -0.48
C LEU A 823 -15.41 13.84 -1.10
N ASN A 824 -14.11 14.02 -1.10
CA ASN A 824 -13.42 15.05 -1.85
C ASN A 824 -12.54 14.39 -2.93
N PRO A 825 -13.13 13.98 -4.07
CA PRO A 825 -12.40 13.30 -5.13
C PRO A 825 -11.39 14.19 -5.85
N ILE A 826 -11.40 15.50 -5.57
CA ILE A 826 -10.45 16.45 -6.15
C ILE A 826 -9.07 16.37 -5.48
N SER A 827 -9.03 16.06 -4.19
CA SER A 827 -7.79 16.02 -3.41
C SER A 827 -7.52 14.69 -2.72
N GLU A 828 -8.42 13.72 -2.85
CA GLU A 828 -8.31 12.39 -2.25
C GLU A 828 -8.44 11.32 -3.33
N ILE A 829 -7.65 10.27 -3.20
CA ILE A 829 -7.68 9.08 -4.07
C ILE A 829 -7.66 7.82 -3.24
N ASP A 830 -8.16 6.72 -3.80
CA ASP A 830 -8.10 5.39 -3.20
C ASP A 830 -7.50 4.39 -4.18
N PRO A 831 -6.16 4.27 -4.27
CA PRO A 831 -5.50 3.45 -5.28
C PRO A 831 -5.72 1.95 -5.13
N GLN A 832 -6.12 1.50 -3.96
CA GLN A 832 -6.27 0.07 -3.66
C GLN A 832 -7.71 -0.37 -3.42
N GLY A 833 -8.66 0.56 -3.37
CA GLY A 833 -10.03 0.25 -3.01
C GLY A 833 -10.19 -0.11 -1.52
N LEU A 834 -9.36 0.45 -0.65
CA LEU A 834 -9.34 0.17 0.80
C LEU A 834 -9.43 1.44 1.65
N ASN A 835 -8.47 2.34 1.49
CA ASN A 835 -8.35 3.57 2.26
C ASN A 835 -8.07 4.77 1.38
N PRO A 836 -8.72 5.90 1.59
CA PRO A 836 -8.38 7.12 0.88
C PRO A 836 -6.99 7.64 1.25
N LEU A 837 -6.26 8.15 0.25
CA LEU A 837 -5.01 8.87 0.41
C LEU A 837 -5.24 10.35 0.12
N ILE A 838 -4.85 11.20 1.07
CA ILE A 838 -4.93 12.65 0.91
C ILE A 838 -3.69 13.14 0.16
N LEU A 839 -3.85 13.71 -1.02
CA LEU A 839 -2.76 14.07 -1.93
C LEU A 839 -1.77 15.10 -1.35
N GLY A 840 -2.23 16.01 -0.51
CA GLY A 840 -1.37 17.02 0.13
C GLY A 840 -0.38 16.45 1.16
N VAL A 841 -0.70 15.29 1.74
CA VAL A 841 0.12 14.63 2.78
C VAL A 841 1.25 13.82 2.17
N VAL A 842 1.06 13.25 0.98
CA VAL A 842 2.09 12.47 0.28
C VAL A 842 3.28 13.35 -0.14
N ALA A 843 3.02 14.58 -0.56
CA ALA A 843 4.09 15.52 -0.92
C ALA A 843 4.91 16.02 0.30
N LEU A 844 4.32 16.03 1.50
CA LEU A 844 4.98 16.41 2.74
C LEU A 844 5.62 15.23 3.47
N MET A 845 5.09 14.00 3.29
CA MET A 845 5.70 12.78 3.85
C MET A 845 7.01 12.38 3.18
N SER A 846 7.25 12.81 1.93
CA SER A 846 8.56 12.66 1.29
C SER A 846 9.64 13.56 1.87
N CYS A 847 9.28 14.54 2.69
CA CYS A 847 10.20 15.42 3.43
C CYS A 847 10.43 14.95 4.86
N GLY A 848 10.26 13.66 5.14
CA GLY A 848 10.35 13.12 6.49
C GLY A 848 11.76 13.12 7.04
N LEU A 849 11.85 13.41 8.30
CA LEU A 849 12.97 13.17 9.22
C LEU A 849 13.40 11.66 9.28
N PHE A 850 12.82 10.81 8.46
CA PHE A 850 13.02 9.36 8.46
C PHE A 850 13.27 8.82 7.07
N SER A 851 14.38 9.18 6.48
CA SER A 851 15.01 8.25 5.59
C SER A 851 16.13 7.52 6.33
N SER A 852 15.77 6.63 7.22
CA SER A 852 16.53 5.40 7.27
C SER A 852 16.29 4.75 5.91
N GLY A 853 17.19 4.94 4.96
CA GLY A 853 17.40 4.18 3.75
C GLY A 853 16.21 3.51 3.04
N GLY A 854 15.03 4.09 3.12
CA GLY A 854 13.89 3.57 2.42
C GLY A 854 13.81 4.19 1.04
N VAL A 855 14.58 3.68 0.09
CA VAL A 855 14.06 3.65 -1.28
C VAL A 855 12.70 3.01 -1.18
N ILE A 856 11.70 3.72 -1.64
CA ILE A 856 10.36 3.19 -1.77
C ILE A 856 10.47 1.93 -2.59
N GLN A 857 10.44 0.80 -1.92
CA GLN A 857 10.56 -0.50 -2.54
C GLN A 857 9.24 -0.77 -3.22
N SER A 858 9.19 -0.48 -4.51
CA SER A 858 8.15 -1.01 -5.37
C SER A 858 8.16 -2.53 -5.22
N GLY A 859 7.10 -3.09 -4.66
CA GLY A 859 6.91 -4.54 -4.58
C GLY A 859 7.41 -5.24 -3.32
N GLN A 860 7.86 -4.53 -2.30
CA GLN A 860 8.09 -5.20 -1.02
C GLN A 860 6.77 -5.39 -0.27
N GLN A 861 6.40 -6.63 -0.07
CA GLN A 861 5.47 -7.00 0.99
C GLN A 861 5.99 -6.41 2.31
N ARG A 862 5.11 -5.82 3.09
CA ARG A 862 5.44 -5.34 4.42
C ARG A 862 6.14 -6.45 5.19
N ARG A 863 7.30 -6.14 5.71
CA ARG A 863 7.96 -7.02 6.67
C ARG A 863 7.46 -6.65 8.06
N ASP A 864 7.25 -7.64 8.89
CA ASP A 864 6.99 -7.40 10.31
C ASP A 864 8.24 -6.80 10.98
N GLN A 865 8.08 -6.37 12.21
CA GLN A 865 9.17 -5.78 13.00
C GLN A 865 10.40 -6.70 13.19
N TYR A 866 10.30 -7.96 12.75
CA TYR A 866 11.38 -8.96 12.79
C TYR A 866 11.96 -9.25 11.39
N GLY A 867 11.61 -8.47 10.38
CA GLY A 867 12.07 -8.65 9.01
C GLY A 867 11.40 -9.79 8.24
N ARG A 868 10.37 -10.42 8.80
CA ARG A 868 9.60 -11.47 8.13
C ARG A 868 8.60 -10.83 7.18
N LYS A 869 8.51 -11.38 5.98
CA LYS A 869 7.42 -10.98 5.09
C LYS A 869 6.10 -11.40 5.69
N VAL A 870 5.30 -10.40 5.87
CA VAL A 870 3.96 -10.54 6.35
C VAL A 870 3.11 -11.07 5.21
N ASN A 871 2.40 -12.16 5.46
CA ASN A 871 1.36 -12.58 4.54
C ASN A 871 0.24 -11.53 4.58
N PRO A 872 -0.02 -10.81 3.47
CA PRO A 872 -0.97 -9.70 3.48
C PRO A 872 -2.37 -10.09 3.94
N GLU A 873 -2.76 -11.35 3.75
CA GLU A 873 -4.08 -11.83 4.18
C GLU A 873 -4.11 -12.32 5.62
N ALA A 874 -3.08 -13.01 6.08
CA ALA A 874 -3.00 -13.40 7.48
C ALA A 874 -2.88 -12.18 8.39
N ASP A 875 -2.15 -11.16 7.94
CA ASP A 875 -2.04 -9.91 8.70
C ASP A 875 -3.27 -9.02 8.59
N LYS A 876 -3.97 -9.01 7.46
CA LYS A 876 -5.26 -8.35 7.39
C LYS A 876 -6.21 -8.91 8.45
N LEU A 877 -6.24 -10.23 8.61
CA LEU A 877 -7.10 -10.90 9.58
C LEU A 877 -6.64 -10.70 11.03
N THR A 878 -5.33 -10.70 11.29
CA THR A 878 -4.80 -10.41 12.62
C THR A 878 -4.86 -8.92 12.96
N ASP A 879 -4.72 -8.03 11.98
CA ASP A 879 -4.87 -6.59 12.17
C ASP A 879 -6.34 -6.18 12.26
N GLU A 880 -7.23 -6.80 11.50
CA GLU A 880 -8.68 -6.59 11.62
C GLU A 880 -9.22 -6.99 12.98
N HIS A 881 -8.59 -7.95 13.64
CA HIS A 881 -8.96 -8.37 14.99
C HIS A 881 -8.19 -7.64 16.10
N LYS A 882 -7.01 -7.10 15.80
CA LYS A 882 -6.25 -6.24 16.72
C LYS A 882 -6.79 -4.82 16.78
N SER A 883 -7.40 -4.34 15.71
CA SER A 883 -8.07 -3.06 15.70
C SER A 883 -9.48 -3.24 16.23
N GLY A 884 -9.64 -3.13 17.53
CA GLY A 884 -10.93 -2.70 18.04
C GLY A 884 -11.38 -1.48 17.23
N VAL A 885 -12.66 -1.37 17.07
CA VAL A 885 -13.36 -0.32 16.36
C VAL A 885 -12.69 1.03 16.54
N ASN A 886 -12.37 1.68 15.44
CA ASN A 886 -11.94 3.07 15.47
C ASN A 886 -13.17 3.97 15.65
N PRO A 887 -13.40 4.52 16.85
CA PRO A 887 -14.58 5.37 17.11
C PRO A 887 -14.45 6.79 16.58
N GLY A 888 -13.53 7.03 15.64
CA GLY A 888 -13.43 8.34 15.00
C GLY A 888 -12.89 9.43 15.92
N GLY A 889 -11.62 9.38 16.25
CA GLY A 889 -10.92 10.51 16.87
C GLY A 889 -10.74 11.65 15.86
N ASN A 890 -10.86 12.89 16.32
CA ASN A 890 -10.68 14.10 15.52
C ASN A 890 -9.21 14.49 15.47
N CYS A 891 -8.41 13.71 14.77
CA CYS A 891 -7.01 14.04 14.55
C CYS A 891 -6.86 14.60 13.14
N SER A 892 -6.25 15.75 12.97
CA SER A 892 -5.87 16.19 11.64
C SER A 892 -4.87 15.17 11.06
N PRO A 893 -4.87 14.92 9.76
CA PRO A 893 -3.91 14.00 9.14
C PRO A 893 -2.46 14.35 9.50
N GLN A 894 -2.15 15.64 9.63
CA GLN A 894 -0.83 16.12 10.03
C GLN A 894 -0.51 15.73 11.47
N ASN A 895 -1.44 15.92 12.40
CA ASN A 895 -1.24 15.60 13.80
C ASN A 895 -1.12 14.07 14.00
N LEU A 896 -1.92 13.29 13.30
CA LEU A 896 -1.79 11.83 13.29
C LEU A 896 -0.41 11.40 12.75
N SER A 897 0.03 12.02 11.66
CA SER A 897 1.35 11.75 11.09
C SER A 897 2.48 12.09 12.06
N ASP A 898 2.41 13.26 12.70
CA ASP A 898 3.45 13.69 13.65
C ASP A 898 3.49 12.78 14.88
N LEU A 899 2.34 12.43 15.43
CA LEU A 899 2.23 11.48 16.54
C LEU A 899 2.65 10.05 16.15
N GLN A 900 2.33 9.59 14.96
CA GLN A 900 2.78 8.29 14.46
C GLN A 900 4.29 8.27 14.24
N ASN A 901 4.87 9.36 13.75
CA ASN A 901 6.32 9.49 13.60
C ASN A 901 7.00 9.46 14.97
N GLU A 902 6.48 10.20 15.93
CA GLU A 902 7.01 10.18 17.30
C GLU A 902 6.83 8.82 17.97
N LYS A 903 5.68 8.18 17.76
CA LYS A 903 5.47 6.79 18.20
C LYS A 903 6.52 5.86 17.59
N ASN A 904 6.77 5.93 16.28
CA ASN A 904 7.76 5.08 15.63
C ASN A 904 9.16 5.35 16.16
N ARG A 905 9.51 6.62 16.37
CA ARG A 905 10.80 7.00 16.96
C ARG A 905 11.02 6.42 18.37
N LEU A 906 10.02 6.50 19.22
CA LEU A 906 10.10 6.07 20.62
C LEU A 906 9.84 4.56 20.77
N CYS A 907 8.79 4.05 20.16
CA CYS A 907 8.37 2.66 20.36
C CYS A 907 9.26 1.65 19.64
N ASN A 908 9.92 2.02 18.53
CA ASN A 908 10.91 1.16 17.90
C ASN A 908 12.19 1.01 18.74
N GLN A 909 12.46 1.95 19.66
CA GLN A 909 13.52 1.86 20.63
C GLN A 909 13.08 1.14 21.92
N SER A 910 11.80 0.98 22.12
CA SER A 910 11.24 0.32 23.30
C SER A 910 11.70 -1.14 23.38
N ARG A 911 12.24 -1.55 24.52
CA ARG A 911 12.73 -2.91 24.75
C ARG A 911 12.43 -3.34 26.17
N ALA A 912 12.17 -4.62 26.35
CA ALA A 912 12.02 -5.20 27.67
C ALA A 912 13.32 -5.01 28.48
N CYS A 913 13.18 -4.76 29.75
CA CYS A 913 14.30 -4.74 30.69
C CYS A 913 14.56 -6.15 31.24
N ALA A 914 15.81 -6.42 31.49
CA ALA A 914 16.23 -7.69 32.08
C ALA A 914 17.07 -7.44 33.35
N PRO A 915 17.02 -8.32 34.37
CA PRO A 915 17.70 -8.11 35.65
C PRO A 915 19.21 -7.90 35.56
N GLN A 916 19.82 -8.44 34.51
CA GLN A 916 21.26 -8.40 34.29
C GLN A 916 21.76 -7.10 33.58
N MET A 917 20.86 -6.22 33.22
CA MET A 917 21.23 -4.96 32.56
C MET A 917 21.79 -3.95 33.54
N LEU A 918 22.67 -3.09 33.07
CA LEU A 918 23.15 -1.96 33.87
C LEU A 918 21.98 -1.05 34.25
N ARG A 919 21.99 -0.57 35.51
CA ARG A 919 20.95 0.33 36.05
C ARG A 919 20.66 1.54 35.14
N LYS A 920 21.71 2.12 34.51
CA LYS A 920 21.59 3.24 33.58
C LYS A 920 20.80 2.82 32.33
N GLU A 921 21.02 1.61 31.81
CA GLU A 921 20.31 1.09 30.64
C GLU A 921 18.87 0.73 30.99
N ILE A 922 18.60 0.18 32.16
CA ILE A 922 17.24 -0.09 32.65
C ILE A 922 16.47 1.22 32.78
N LEU A 923 17.09 2.26 33.35
CA LEU A 923 16.47 3.59 33.49
C LEU A 923 16.16 4.20 32.13
N ARG A 924 17.08 4.14 31.18
CA ARG A 924 16.87 4.60 29.81
C ARG A 924 15.72 3.87 29.13
N ARG A 925 15.64 2.56 29.24
CA ARG A 925 14.53 1.77 28.69
C ARG A 925 13.21 2.05 29.39
N TYR A 926 13.23 2.24 30.68
CA TYR A 926 12.05 2.70 31.42
C TYR A 926 11.50 4.01 30.85
N GLU A 927 12.35 5.02 30.67
CA GLU A 927 11.99 6.31 30.12
C GLU A 927 11.46 6.21 28.68
N ILE A 928 12.12 5.42 27.82
CA ILE A 928 11.69 5.19 26.43
C ILE A 928 10.34 4.47 26.39
N ASN A 929 10.13 3.44 27.20
CA ASN A 929 8.85 2.72 27.24
C ASN A 929 7.72 3.61 27.78
N LEU A 930 8.02 4.44 28.77
CA LEU A 930 7.04 5.39 29.31
C LEU A 930 6.67 6.45 28.25
N ALA A 931 7.67 7.00 27.55
CA ALA A 931 7.44 7.93 26.45
C ALA A 931 6.67 7.28 25.28
N CYS A 932 7.00 6.04 24.93
CA CYS A 932 6.26 5.26 23.94
C CYS A 932 4.78 5.06 24.35
N ALA A 933 4.54 4.69 25.61
CA ALA A 933 3.17 4.54 26.12
C ALA A 933 2.41 5.86 26.09
N SER A 934 3.07 6.96 26.45
CA SER A 934 2.44 8.30 26.43
C SER A 934 2.04 8.72 25.01
N VAL A 935 2.91 8.53 24.01
CA VAL A 935 2.61 8.87 22.62
C VAL A 935 1.50 7.97 22.07
N ARG A 936 1.50 6.66 22.40
CA ARG A 936 0.40 5.76 22.04
C ARG A 936 -0.93 6.20 22.64
N LYS A 937 -0.90 6.62 23.91
CA LYS A 937 -2.07 7.20 24.57
C LYS A 937 -2.58 8.46 23.88
N GLN A 938 -1.67 9.36 23.48
CA GLN A 938 -2.05 10.55 22.72
C GLN A 938 -2.68 10.19 21.37
N ILE A 939 -2.09 9.27 20.62
CA ILE A 939 -2.65 8.78 19.35
C ILE A 939 -4.04 8.19 19.59
N ASN A 940 -4.16 7.30 20.57
CA ASN A 940 -5.42 6.65 20.89
C ASN A 940 -6.52 7.68 21.27
N ASN A 941 -6.21 8.60 22.15
CA ASN A 941 -7.17 9.60 22.60
C ASN A 941 -7.49 10.65 21.51
N GLN A 942 -6.48 11.18 20.84
CA GLN A 942 -6.64 12.30 19.91
C GLN A 942 -7.12 11.86 18.53
N CYS A 943 -6.61 10.73 18.04
CA CYS A 943 -6.85 10.31 16.66
C CYS A 943 -7.87 9.19 16.52
N PHE A 944 -8.07 8.41 17.58
CA PHE A 944 -8.99 7.27 17.59
C PHE A 944 -10.06 7.32 18.68
N GLY A 945 -10.19 8.47 19.33
CA GLY A 945 -11.26 8.71 20.32
C GLY A 945 -11.20 7.81 21.56
N GLY A 946 -10.05 7.25 21.88
CA GLY A 946 -9.84 6.42 23.06
C GLY A 946 -10.41 5.00 23.00
N GLY A 947 -11.03 4.60 21.86
CA GLY A 947 -11.81 3.37 21.78
C GLY A 947 -11.20 2.24 20.91
N ASP A 948 -10.08 2.44 20.29
CA ASP A 948 -9.43 1.40 19.48
C ASP A 948 -8.70 0.39 20.37
N LYS A 949 -9.26 -0.81 20.46
CA LYS A 949 -8.72 -1.89 21.30
C LYS A 949 -7.26 -2.22 20.99
N ALA A 950 -6.86 -2.27 19.72
CA ALA A 950 -5.49 -2.59 19.33
C ALA A 950 -4.50 -1.52 19.79
N HIS A 951 -4.87 -0.24 19.67
CA HIS A 951 -4.07 0.85 20.16
C HIS A 951 -3.99 0.89 21.69
N MET A 952 -5.07 0.54 22.38
CA MET A 952 -5.10 0.41 23.84
C MET A 952 -4.26 -0.77 24.33
N GLU A 953 -4.32 -1.92 23.66
CA GLU A 953 -3.47 -3.08 24.00
C GLU A 953 -1.99 -2.75 23.83
N GLU A 954 -1.63 -2.09 22.75
CA GLU A 954 -0.26 -1.67 22.49
C GLU A 954 0.22 -0.56 23.46
N GLU A 955 -0.66 0.35 23.85
CA GLU A 955 -0.42 1.32 24.91
C GLU A 955 -0.18 0.62 26.25
N ASN A 956 -1.07 -0.27 26.65
CA ASN A 956 -0.97 -1.05 27.88
C ASN A 956 0.29 -1.92 27.92
N LYS A 957 0.67 -2.52 26.79
CA LYS A 957 1.90 -3.28 26.65
C LYS A 957 3.13 -2.42 26.89
N ALA A 958 3.14 -1.18 26.38
CA ALA A 958 4.23 -0.24 26.62
C ALA A 958 4.30 0.19 28.10
N TYR A 959 3.16 0.47 28.73
CA TYR A 959 3.11 0.77 30.18
C TYR A 959 3.55 -0.44 31.03
N LYS A 960 3.12 -1.64 30.67
CA LYS A 960 3.55 -2.86 31.34
C LYS A 960 5.07 -3.04 31.24
N THR A 961 5.64 -2.85 30.05
CA THR A 961 7.09 -2.94 29.87
C THR A 961 7.83 -1.85 30.67
N ALA A 962 7.28 -0.64 30.77
CA ALA A 962 7.84 0.38 31.63
C ALA A 962 7.77 -0.01 33.13
N ALA A 963 6.63 -0.57 33.56
CA ALA A 963 6.46 -1.05 34.95
C ALA A 963 7.43 -2.18 35.29
N ASP A 964 7.64 -3.11 34.36
CA ASP A 964 8.61 -4.20 34.52
C ASP A 964 10.04 -3.63 34.66
N CYS A 965 10.41 -2.63 33.87
CA CYS A 965 11.68 -1.90 34.00
C CYS A 965 11.78 -1.18 35.34
N SER A 966 10.70 -0.52 35.79
CA SER A 966 10.68 0.18 37.09
C SER A 966 10.91 -0.79 38.26
N GLY A 967 10.35 -2.01 38.19
CA GLY A 967 10.57 -3.05 39.19
C GLY A 967 12.03 -3.48 39.32
N LEU A 968 12.81 -3.37 38.26
CA LEU A 968 14.24 -3.71 38.24
C LEU A 968 15.17 -2.54 38.65
N ILE A 969 14.64 -1.30 38.74
CA ILE A 969 15.41 -0.13 39.19
C ILE A 969 15.57 -0.13 40.75
N LYS A 970 14.62 -0.71 41.46
CA LYS A 970 14.65 -0.84 42.92
C LYS A 970 15.71 -1.86 43.31
#